data_4de03a02de5fc67508544cd290a29301
#
_entry.id   4de03a02de5fc67508544cd290a29301
#
_cell.length_a   1.000
_cell.length_b   1.000
_cell.length_c   1.000
_cell.angle_alpha   90.00
_cell.angle_beta   90.00
_cell.angle_gamma   90.00
#
_symmetry.space_group_name_H-M   'P 1'
#
loop_
_entity.id
_entity.type
_entity.pdbx_description
1 polymer ?
#
loop_
_entity_poly.entity_id
_entity_poly.type
_entity_poly.pdbx_seq_one_letter_code
_entity_poly.pdbx_strand_id
1 'polypeptide(L)'
;MIKETITVALAGNPNSGKTTIFNHITGTRQHVGNWPGVTVEKKEGLIQHNGHRLRVVDLPGTYSLTAYSVEEIVARRFLVDDKPDVVVDIVDASNLERNLYLATQLIELGVKLILALNMADVAESRGHHIAADRLGTLLGVPVVFTVGTKNQGIKELLDKVVEVAEDRDTVSRHIHIAYGHELEKEIKKIQDIIWQDPSIGRRYSTRWLAVKLLENDGAVKEGVGALGGIGGRILAQAEAGRARLAQIYQDDTEMVLTDQRYGFISGALKEVLRVSAESKLDLSRQVDLLLTNRLLGFPIFIFFIWAMFQLTFTVGAYPMAWLDAGVGWLGGLAARALPEGLFRDLVVDGVIAGVGSVIIFLPNILLLFFCIALFEDTGYLARAAFIMDRVMHLIGLHGKSFIPLLMGFGCNAPAIMAARTLESERDRILTILINPLMSCSARLPVYVLLAGTFFGAGAGNVIFSIYVLGIALAVAMGKLFRLTLFRGESAPFVMELPPYRVPTLKSLLIHMWDRSVIFLRKMGGVILVGSMVVWFLGAFPRHPVAPALEPAGRSQTALTPSPAELSSARPRSGHEMEASEREKLRLERSYLGRLGRVIQPIFAPLGFDWQTSVAVLSGFVAKEIVVSTLGVLYAAGSDGNDENEALRRALRASGMTPLAAYALMAFVLTYVPCLATVGAIRRETNSRKWTAFSVAYTLTLAWVVAFVIYQGGRLVGLG
;
A
#
# COMPACT_ATOMS: atom_id res chain seq x y z
N MET A 1 26.56 33.23 28.99
CA MET A 1 25.24 33.87 28.91
C MET A 1 24.22 32.72 28.88
N ILE A 2 23.34 32.67 29.88
CA ILE A 2 22.25 31.65 29.95
C ILE A 2 21.31 31.94 28.78
N LYS A 3 21.18 31.00 27.85
CA LYS A 3 20.23 31.12 26.73
C LYS A 3 18.81 31.15 27.31
N GLU A 4 18.05 32.19 27.00
CA GLU A 4 16.66 32.35 27.46
C GLU A 4 15.71 31.25 26.91
N THR A 5 16.07 30.64 25.77
CA THR A 5 15.33 29.54 25.15
C THR A 5 16.28 28.43 24.70
N ILE A 6 16.07 27.22 25.21
CA ILE A 6 16.81 26.02 24.86
C ILE A 6 16.00 25.24 23.80
N THR A 7 16.62 24.93 22.66
CA THR A 7 16.01 24.12 21.60
C THR A 7 16.33 22.65 21.80
N VAL A 8 15.32 21.82 21.97
CA VAL A 8 15.41 20.39 22.21
C VAL A 8 14.81 19.64 21.01
N ALA A 9 15.62 18.78 20.38
CA ALA A 9 15.14 17.90 19.33
C ALA A 9 14.83 16.50 19.89
N LEU A 10 13.64 15.97 19.63
CA LEU A 10 13.31 14.58 19.96
C LEU A 10 13.60 13.72 18.71
N ALA A 11 14.59 12.85 18.82
CA ALA A 11 14.93 11.83 17.83
C ALA A 11 14.45 10.45 18.34
N GLY A 12 14.48 9.44 17.50
CA GLY A 12 14.17 8.07 17.87
C GLY A 12 13.60 7.25 16.73
N ASN A 13 13.70 5.95 16.86
CA ASN A 13 13.15 5.01 15.88
C ASN A 13 11.64 5.09 15.79
N PRO A 14 11.05 4.75 14.64
CA PRO A 14 9.61 4.53 14.55
C PRO A 14 9.13 3.56 15.64
N ASN A 15 8.01 3.89 16.26
CA ASN A 15 7.40 3.10 17.37
C ASN A 15 8.17 3.08 18.71
N SER A 16 9.23 3.84 18.88
CA SER A 16 9.91 3.98 20.19
C SER A 16 9.10 4.74 21.26
N GLY A 17 7.92 5.28 20.88
CA GLY A 17 7.06 6.07 21.78
C GLY A 17 7.38 7.55 21.80
N LYS A 18 8.14 8.06 20.82
CA LYS A 18 8.56 9.46 20.67
C LYS A 18 7.40 10.44 20.73
N THR A 19 6.36 10.24 19.91
CA THR A 19 5.18 11.10 19.88
C THR A 19 4.39 11.07 21.19
N THR A 20 4.39 9.96 21.91
CA THR A 20 3.76 9.87 23.24
C THR A 20 4.50 10.75 24.23
N ILE A 21 5.82 10.66 24.27
CA ILE A 21 6.67 11.50 25.16
C ILE A 21 6.53 12.98 24.76
N PHE A 22 6.57 13.32 23.47
CA PHE A 22 6.33 14.68 22.98
C PHE A 22 5.00 15.24 23.46
N ASN A 23 3.90 14.47 23.34
CA ASN A 23 2.59 14.88 23.80
C ASN A 23 2.50 15.10 25.30
N HIS A 24 3.20 14.28 26.10
CA HIS A 24 3.26 14.48 27.57
C HIS A 24 4.08 15.72 27.96
N ILE A 25 5.16 15.99 27.23
CA ILE A 25 5.99 17.17 27.47
C ILE A 25 5.23 18.45 27.12
N THR A 26 4.60 18.50 25.93
CA THR A 26 4.04 19.75 25.36
C THR A 26 2.57 19.97 25.68
N GLY A 27 1.82 18.91 26.06
CA GLY A 27 0.39 18.97 26.34
C GLY A 27 -0.40 19.52 25.14
N THR A 28 -1.29 20.49 25.41
CA THR A 28 -2.13 21.14 24.37
C THR A 28 -1.41 22.29 23.62
N ARG A 29 -0.20 22.65 24.00
CA ARG A 29 0.56 23.78 23.45
C ARG A 29 1.44 23.34 22.30
N GLN A 30 0.85 22.76 21.28
CA GLN A 30 1.55 22.24 20.09
C GLN A 30 1.24 23.11 18.87
N HIS A 31 2.24 23.32 18.04
CA HIS A 31 2.12 23.87 16.70
C HIS A 31 2.41 22.76 15.69
N VAL A 32 1.47 22.52 14.79
CA VAL A 32 1.56 21.48 13.75
C VAL A 32 1.63 22.17 12.40
N GLY A 33 2.63 21.82 11.60
CA GLY A 33 2.84 22.32 10.25
C GLY A 33 3.53 21.24 9.41
N ASN A 34 4.03 21.63 8.24
CA ASN A 34 4.87 20.74 7.44
C ASN A 34 6.32 21.25 7.42
N TRP A 35 7.27 20.34 7.31
CA TRP A 35 8.66 20.71 7.06
C TRP A 35 8.78 21.42 5.72
N PRO A 36 9.62 22.48 5.59
CA PRO A 36 9.75 23.24 4.35
C PRO A 36 10.11 22.36 3.16
N GLY A 37 9.31 22.44 2.09
CA GLY A 37 9.56 21.76 0.82
C GLY A 37 9.19 20.28 0.76
N VAL A 38 8.63 19.71 1.83
CA VAL A 38 8.22 18.29 1.91
C VAL A 38 6.85 18.12 2.57
N THR A 39 6.23 16.96 2.37
CA THR A 39 4.91 16.61 2.95
C THR A 39 4.98 15.97 4.34
N VAL A 40 6.15 16.02 4.98
CA VAL A 40 6.38 15.47 6.32
C VAL A 40 5.87 16.45 7.37
N GLU A 41 5.11 15.96 8.34
CA GLU A 41 4.53 16.75 9.42
C GLU A 41 5.62 17.21 10.41
N LYS A 42 5.60 18.50 10.76
CA LYS A 42 6.46 19.11 11.79
C LYS A 42 5.61 19.41 13.01
N LYS A 43 6.03 18.94 14.18
CA LYS A 43 5.42 19.27 15.47
C LYS A 43 6.42 19.96 16.36
N GLU A 44 6.03 21.09 16.93
CA GLU A 44 6.83 21.80 17.92
C GLU A 44 5.97 22.32 19.05
N GLY A 45 6.55 22.41 20.24
CA GLY A 45 5.88 22.93 21.43
C GLY A 45 6.81 23.77 22.28
N LEU A 46 6.25 24.72 23.02
CA LEU A 46 6.95 25.59 23.95
C LEU A 46 6.45 25.29 25.37
N ILE A 47 7.41 24.97 26.25
CA ILE A 47 7.14 24.73 27.66
C ILE A 47 8.10 25.56 28.55
N GLN A 48 7.72 25.76 29.79
CA GLN A 48 8.60 26.31 30.82
C GLN A 48 8.98 25.23 31.82
N HIS A 49 10.29 25.08 32.09
CA HIS A 49 10.81 24.12 33.03
C HIS A 49 12.03 24.72 33.75
N ASN A 50 12.04 24.69 35.08
CA ASN A 50 13.13 25.21 35.94
C ASN A 50 13.65 26.60 35.55
N GLY A 51 12.75 27.51 35.19
CA GLY A 51 13.10 28.90 34.80
C GLY A 51 13.53 29.07 33.35
N HIS A 52 13.69 28.00 32.58
CA HIS A 52 14.03 28.03 31.15
C HIS A 52 12.81 27.85 30.26
N ARG A 53 12.84 28.48 29.07
CA ARG A 53 11.93 28.16 27.98
C ARG A 53 12.53 27.05 27.14
N LEU A 54 11.83 25.92 27.04
CA LEU A 54 12.22 24.81 26.19
C LEU A 54 11.35 24.79 24.93
N ARG A 55 11.99 24.89 23.77
CA ARG A 55 11.37 24.67 22.47
C ARG A 55 11.62 23.23 22.05
N VAL A 56 10.62 22.40 22.17
CA VAL A 56 10.70 20.97 21.84
C VAL A 56 10.22 20.75 20.41
N VAL A 57 11.06 20.12 19.60
CA VAL A 57 10.77 19.81 18.19
C VAL A 57 10.74 18.30 18.01
N ASP A 58 9.62 17.75 17.53
CA ASP A 58 9.47 16.34 17.21
C ASP A 58 10.02 16.07 15.82
N LEU A 59 11.16 15.35 15.73
CA LEU A 59 11.73 14.95 14.44
C LEU A 59 10.96 13.73 13.89
N PRO A 60 10.93 13.52 12.56
CA PRO A 60 10.40 12.28 12.00
C PRO A 60 11.10 11.06 12.60
N GLY A 61 10.36 9.96 12.79
CA GLY A 61 10.96 8.71 13.26
C GLY A 61 11.87 8.11 12.20
N THR A 62 13.14 7.86 12.56
CA THR A 62 14.16 7.36 11.63
C THR A 62 14.96 6.25 12.29
N TYR A 63 15.43 5.30 11.50
CA TYR A 63 16.33 4.24 11.98
C TYR A 63 17.79 4.62 11.83
N SER A 64 18.07 5.54 10.93
CA SER A 64 19.43 6.04 10.65
C SER A 64 19.39 7.51 10.23
N LEU A 65 20.54 8.15 10.11
CA LEU A 65 20.72 9.46 9.52
C LEU A 65 21.29 9.37 8.09
N THR A 66 21.15 8.24 7.44
CA THR A 66 21.51 8.04 6.04
C THR A 66 20.42 8.61 5.13
N ALA A 67 20.75 9.17 3.97
CA ALA A 67 19.77 9.89 3.13
C ALA A 67 18.95 8.99 2.21
N TYR A 68 18.35 7.93 2.76
CA TYR A 68 17.51 6.99 1.97
C TYR A 68 16.03 7.38 1.94
N SER A 69 15.51 7.95 3.03
CA SER A 69 14.11 8.40 3.12
C SER A 69 14.02 9.91 3.27
N VAL A 70 12.84 10.47 2.95
CA VAL A 70 12.57 11.92 3.13
C VAL A 70 12.63 12.28 4.60
N GLU A 71 12.16 11.39 5.48
CA GLU A 71 12.17 11.51 6.93
C GLU A 71 13.61 11.63 7.46
N GLU A 72 14.52 10.77 7.00
CA GLU A 72 15.93 10.79 7.38
C GLU A 72 16.62 12.06 6.92
N ILE A 73 16.35 12.53 5.69
CA ILE A 73 16.88 13.78 5.16
C ILE A 73 16.42 14.96 6.01
N VAL A 74 15.14 14.99 6.40
CA VAL A 74 14.57 16.07 7.23
C VAL A 74 15.20 16.08 8.62
N ALA A 75 15.25 14.92 9.30
CA ALA A 75 15.85 14.79 10.62
C ALA A 75 17.34 15.24 10.59
N ARG A 76 18.09 14.76 9.60
CA ARG A 76 19.50 15.10 9.45
C ARG A 76 19.71 16.59 9.19
N ARG A 77 18.91 17.21 8.28
CA ARG A 77 19.02 18.66 8.01
C ARG A 77 18.80 19.48 9.27
N PHE A 78 17.79 19.14 10.05
CA PHE A 78 17.54 19.86 11.30
C PHE A 78 18.71 19.73 12.29
N LEU A 79 19.28 18.53 12.43
CA LEU A 79 20.40 18.30 13.35
C LEU A 79 21.69 19.02 12.90
N VAL A 80 21.95 19.09 11.59
CA VAL A 80 23.20 19.66 11.03
C VAL A 80 23.09 21.17 10.82
N ASP A 81 21.98 21.66 10.28
CA ASP A 81 21.83 23.08 9.87
C ASP A 81 21.24 23.92 11.02
N ASP A 82 20.18 23.46 11.71
CA ASP A 82 19.54 24.20 12.82
C ASP A 82 20.27 24.03 14.17
N LYS A 83 21.08 22.97 14.34
CA LYS A 83 21.95 22.71 15.50
C LYS A 83 21.21 22.90 16.83
N PRO A 84 20.27 22.01 17.21
CA PRO A 84 19.57 22.10 18.49
C PRO A 84 20.57 22.07 19.66
N ASP A 85 20.20 22.71 20.77
CA ASP A 85 21.05 22.77 21.97
C ASP A 85 21.21 21.40 22.62
N VAL A 86 20.14 20.57 22.58
CA VAL A 86 20.14 19.19 23.10
C VAL A 86 19.32 18.31 22.17
N VAL A 87 19.79 17.09 21.94
CA VAL A 87 19.05 16.02 21.26
C VAL A 87 18.68 14.96 22.29
N VAL A 88 17.42 14.58 22.33
CA VAL A 88 16.94 13.47 23.14
C VAL A 88 16.60 12.33 22.18
N ASP A 89 17.34 11.23 22.25
CA ASP A 89 17.05 10.03 21.49
C ASP A 89 16.17 9.08 22.32
N ILE A 90 14.97 8.82 21.82
CA ILE A 90 13.99 7.97 22.48
C ILE A 90 14.14 6.55 21.98
N VAL A 91 14.71 5.73 22.86
CA VAL A 91 15.16 4.36 22.63
C VAL A 91 14.16 3.38 23.25
N ASP A 92 13.69 2.40 22.53
CA ASP A 92 12.91 1.29 23.08
C ASP A 92 13.82 0.38 23.92
N ALA A 93 13.65 0.43 25.25
CA ALA A 93 14.43 -0.36 26.20
C ALA A 93 14.27 -1.88 26.02
N SER A 94 13.16 -2.31 25.41
CA SER A 94 12.92 -3.74 25.13
C SER A 94 13.65 -4.24 23.88
N ASN A 95 14.22 -3.32 23.06
CA ASN A 95 14.93 -3.62 21.80
C ASN A 95 16.13 -2.68 21.62
N LEU A 96 17.08 -2.73 22.56
CA LEU A 96 18.21 -1.80 22.64
C LEU A 96 19.14 -1.87 21.43
N GLU A 97 19.52 -3.06 20.98
CA GLU A 97 20.56 -3.25 19.97
C GLU A 97 20.28 -2.44 18.70
N ARG A 98 19.06 -2.50 18.23
CA ARG A 98 18.65 -1.78 17.05
C ARG A 98 18.47 -0.28 17.28
N ASN A 99 17.88 0.10 18.40
CA ASN A 99 17.60 1.50 18.68
C ASN A 99 18.89 2.29 18.93
N LEU A 100 19.92 1.67 19.51
CA LEU A 100 21.22 2.28 19.74
C LEU A 100 22.00 2.55 18.42
N TYR A 101 21.56 2.00 17.29
CA TYR A 101 22.18 2.31 15.99
C TYR A 101 22.03 3.79 15.62
N LEU A 102 20.85 4.37 15.82
CA LEU A 102 20.63 5.81 15.66
C LEU A 102 21.46 6.61 16.67
N ALA A 103 21.51 6.17 17.93
CA ALA A 103 22.30 6.79 18.97
C ALA A 103 23.79 6.87 18.58
N THR A 104 24.36 5.81 17.98
CA THR A 104 25.76 5.83 17.51
C THR A 104 25.99 6.90 16.46
N GLN A 105 25.07 7.10 15.52
CA GLN A 105 25.18 8.12 14.49
C GLN A 105 25.01 9.56 15.04
N LEU A 106 24.18 9.72 16.08
CA LEU A 106 24.04 10.99 16.79
C LEU A 106 25.33 11.34 17.57
N ILE A 107 25.97 10.33 18.20
CA ILE A 107 27.28 10.48 18.85
C ILE A 107 28.35 10.89 17.82
N GLU A 108 28.38 10.24 16.65
CA GLU A 108 29.31 10.59 15.56
C GLU A 108 29.11 12.03 15.04
N LEU A 109 27.86 12.48 15.00
CA LEU A 109 27.53 13.85 14.60
C LEU A 109 28.05 14.88 15.62
N GLY A 110 28.27 14.46 16.87
CA GLY A 110 28.82 15.31 17.92
C GLY A 110 27.80 16.24 18.57
N VAL A 111 26.52 15.87 18.56
CA VAL A 111 25.46 16.63 19.24
C VAL A 111 25.43 16.34 20.75
N LYS A 112 24.97 17.31 21.56
CA LYS A 112 24.68 17.06 22.98
C LYS A 112 23.49 16.09 23.09
N LEU A 113 23.75 14.85 23.45
CA LEU A 113 22.81 13.74 23.36
C LEU A 113 22.38 13.28 24.77
N ILE A 114 21.09 12.95 24.91
CA ILE A 114 20.52 12.23 26.07
C ILE A 114 19.80 11.00 25.53
N LEU A 115 19.98 9.84 26.16
CA LEU A 115 19.21 8.64 25.86
C LEU A 115 18.02 8.51 26.81
N ALA A 116 16.82 8.55 26.28
CA ALA A 116 15.59 8.24 27.01
C ALA A 116 15.19 6.79 26.75
N LEU A 117 15.49 5.87 27.68
CA LEU A 117 15.11 4.46 27.59
C LEU A 117 13.63 4.32 27.90
N ASN A 118 12.81 4.39 26.88
CA ASN A 118 11.36 4.29 26.98
C ASN A 118 10.90 2.83 27.00
N MET A 119 9.65 2.59 27.44
CA MET A 119 9.11 1.23 27.63
C MET A 119 9.93 0.40 28.65
N ALA A 120 10.47 1.07 29.66
CA ALA A 120 11.26 0.41 30.71
C ALA A 120 10.48 -0.70 31.43
N ASP A 121 9.16 -0.50 31.63
CA ASP A 121 8.26 -1.51 32.19
C ASP A 121 8.12 -2.75 31.29
N VAL A 122 8.16 -2.59 29.98
CA VAL A 122 8.14 -3.72 29.03
C VAL A 122 9.48 -4.47 29.08
N ALA A 123 10.59 -3.76 29.13
CA ALA A 123 11.91 -4.37 29.24
C ALA A 123 12.04 -5.18 30.53
N GLU A 124 11.63 -4.61 31.67
CA GLU A 124 11.63 -5.28 32.97
C GLU A 124 10.70 -6.51 32.96
N SER A 125 9.50 -6.40 32.38
CA SER A 125 8.58 -7.54 32.26
C SER A 125 9.15 -8.71 31.45
N ARG A 126 10.12 -8.42 30.56
CA ARG A 126 10.85 -9.42 29.77
C ARG A 126 12.11 -9.95 30.48
N GLY A 127 12.34 -9.54 31.72
CA GLY A 127 13.54 -9.93 32.48
C GLY A 127 14.83 -9.27 31.99
N HIS A 128 14.73 -8.14 31.29
CA HIS A 128 15.86 -7.32 30.88
C HIS A 128 16.23 -6.37 32.00
N HIS A 129 17.41 -6.58 32.60
CA HIS A 129 17.99 -5.65 33.58
C HIS A 129 19.08 -4.84 32.89
N ILE A 130 18.85 -3.53 32.75
CA ILE A 130 19.75 -2.61 32.06
C ILE A 130 20.47 -1.75 33.08
N ALA A 131 21.79 -1.80 33.09
CA ALA A 131 22.63 -0.94 33.93
C ALA A 131 22.81 0.44 33.24
N ALA A 132 21.86 1.36 33.47
CA ALA A 132 21.80 2.66 32.76
C ALA A 132 23.06 3.51 33.01
N ASP A 133 23.60 3.56 34.25
CA ASP A 133 24.81 4.31 34.57
C ASP A 133 26.03 3.77 33.80
N ARG A 134 26.13 2.46 33.69
CA ARG A 134 27.21 1.82 32.93
C ARG A 134 27.06 2.08 31.42
N LEU A 135 25.83 2.00 30.89
CA LEU A 135 25.53 2.33 29.48
C LEU A 135 25.91 3.78 29.22
N GLY A 136 25.49 4.70 30.09
CA GLY A 136 25.84 6.13 29.99
C GLY A 136 27.34 6.36 29.97
N THR A 137 28.08 5.68 30.85
CA THR A 137 29.55 5.78 30.89
C THR A 137 30.22 5.25 29.63
N LEU A 138 29.71 4.12 29.08
CA LEU A 138 30.25 3.50 27.84
C LEU A 138 29.96 4.35 26.58
N LEU A 139 28.77 4.94 26.51
CA LEU A 139 28.36 5.78 25.37
C LEU A 139 28.71 7.26 25.56
N GLY A 140 29.19 7.69 26.73
CA GLY A 140 29.48 9.08 27.05
C GLY A 140 28.27 10.02 27.01
N VAL A 141 27.08 9.49 27.28
CA VAL A 141 25.81 10.22 27.22
C VAL A 141 24.92 9.87 28.42
N PRO A 142 24.25 10.83 29.05
CA PRO A 142 23.33 10.55 30.13
C PRO A 142 22.15 9.70 29.68
N VAL A 143 21.71 8.80 30.54
CA VAL A 143 20.63 7.84 30.30
C VAL A 143 19.52 8.03 31.32
N VAL A 144 18.26 8.15 30.86
CA VAL A 144 17.09 8.30 31.72
C VAL A 144 16.05 7.24 31.33
N PHE A 145 15.51 6.54 32.32
CA PHE A 145 14.40 5.62 32.12
C PHE A 145 13.08 6.40 32.00
N THR A 146 12.24 6.00 31.04
CA THR A 146 10.92 6.58 30.85
C THR A 146 9.86 5.50 30.57
N VAL A 147 8.62 5.77 30.98
CA VAL A 147 7.44 5.02 30.59
C VAL A 147 6.41 6.02 30.06
N GLY A 148 6.49 6.28 28.76
CA GLY A 148 5.71 7.33 28.11
C GLY A 148 4.18 7.18 28.32
N THR A 149 3.65 5.95 28.32
CA THR A 149 2.22 5.70 28.56
C THR A 149 1.75 6.03 29.99
N LYS A 150 2.66 6.04 30.97
CA LYS A 150 2.39 6.30 32.39
C LYS A 150 2.92 7.65 32.85
N ASN A 151 3.48 8.46 31.97
CA ASN A 151 4.11 9.75 32.30
C ASN A 151 5.22 9.65 33.36
N GLN A 152 5.92 8.51 33.44
CA GLN A 152 7.00 8.27 34.38
C GLN A 152 8.35 8.64 33.75
N GLY A 153 9.26 9.24 34.54
CA GLY A 153 10.59 9.66 34.11
C GLY A 153 10.62 10.95 33.25
N ILE A 154 9.48 11.55 32.90
CA ILE A 154 9.44 12.73 32.01
C ILE A 154 10.02 13.97 32.71
N LYS A 155 9.73 14.16 33.99
CA LYS A 155 10.29 15.28 34.76
C LYS A 155 11.82 15.16 34.89
N GLU A 156 12.30 13.98 35.21
CA GLU A 156 13.73 13.67 35.30
C GLU A 156 14.44 13.89 33.94
N LEU A 157 13.80 13.50 32.84
CA LEU A 157 14.31 13.77 31.49
C LEU A 157 14.45 15.28 31.25
N LEU A 158 13.45 16.08 31.61
CA LEU A 158 13.49 17.53 31.43
C LEU A 158 14.56 18.20 32.33
N ASP A 159 14.73 17.74 33.56
CA ASP A 159 15.80 18.19 34.45
C ASP A 159 17.16 17.91 33.81
N LYS A 160 17.35 16.69 33.28
CA LYS A 160 18.58 16.29 32.59
C LYS A 160 18.83 17.11 31.31
N VAL A 161 17.79 17.46 30.55
CA VAL A 161 17.90 18.35 29.38
C VAL A 161 18.48 19.70 29.76
N VAL A 162 18.05 20.30 30.86
CA VAL A 162 18.59 21.58 31.33
C VAL A 162 20.04 21.43 31.78
N GLU A 163 20.37 20.37 32.51
CA GLU A 163 21.76 20.10 32.99
C GLU A 163 22.72 19.97 31.77
N VAL A 164 22.35 19.22 30.75
CA VAL A 164 23.19 19.00 29.55
C VAL A 164 23.28 20.29 28.73
N ALA A 165 22.21 21.07 28.63
CA ALA A 165 22.21 22.34 27.90
C ALA A 165 23.20 23.35 28.53
N GLU A 166 23.28 23.34 29.87
CA GLU A 166 24.15 24.25 30.65
C GLU A 166 25.55 23.69 30.87
N ASP A 167 25.91 22.55 30.25
CA ASP A 167 27.22 21.86 30.45
C ASP A 167 27.52 21.49 31.92
N ARG A 168 26.47 21.24 32.72
CA ARG A 168 26.61 20.82 34.12
C ARG A 168 26.59 19.31 34.32
N ASP A 169 26.29 18.54 33.28
CA ASP A 169 26.28 17.10 33.35
C ASP A 169 27.69 16.53 33.37
N THR A 170 27.92 15.55 34.27
CA THR A 170 29.24 14.94 34.49
C THR A 170 29.51 13.71 33.62
N VAL A 171 28.50 13.17 33.00
CA VAL A 171 28.55 11.95 32.17
C VAL A 171 28.86 12.27 30.71
N SER A 172 28.40 13.42 30.22
CA SER A 172 28.58 13.85 28.83
C SER A 172 30.06 13.97 28.48
N ARG A 173 30.54 13.07 27.62
CA ARG A 173 31.90 13.05 27.11
C ARG A 173 31.91 12.88 25.59
N HIS A 174 32.84 13.53 24.91
CA HIS A 174 33.08 13.24 23.51
C HIS A 174 33.71 11.85 23.35
N ILE A 175 32.91 10.84 23.04
CA ILE A 175 33.40 9.51 22.69
C ILE A 175 33.48 9.37 21.20
N HIS A 176 34.54 8.75 20.71
CA HIS A 176 34.69 8.35 19.33
C HIS A 176 34.48 6.86 19.19
N ILE A 177 33.54 6.44 18.36
CA ILE A 177 33.38 5.03 17.98
C ILE A 177 34.61 4.64 17.16
N ALA A 178 35.37 3.65 17.62
CA ALA A 178 36.55 3.15 16.94
C ALA A 178 36.15 2.11 15.88
N TYR A 179 36.47 2.38 14.61
CA TYR A 179 36.10 1.53 13.47
C TYR A 179 37.18 0.52 13.04
N GLY A 180 38.20 0.33 13.88
CA GLY A 180 39.36 -0.49 13.52
C GLY A 180 40.43 0.24 12.73
N HIS A 181 41.64 -0.32 12.70
CA HIS A 181 42.82 0.37 12.24
C HIS A 181 42.77 0.90 10.80
N GLU A 182 42.29 0.11 9.87
CA GLU A 182 42.28 0.48 8.45
C GLU A 182 41.24 1.57 8.13
N LEU A 183 40.04 1.48 8.72
CA LEU A 183 39.02 2.52 8.57
C LEU A 183 39.46 3.84 9.20
N GLU A 184 40.04 3.79 10.42
CA GLU A 184 40.53 4.99 11.12
C GLU A 184 41.62 5.70 10.32
N LYS A 185 42.48 4.94 9.66
CA LYS A 185 43.55 5.49 8.79
C LYS A 185 42.97 6.27 7.59
N GLU A 186 41.94 5.75 6.97
CA GLU A 186 41.29 6.47 5.84
C GLU A 186 40.46 7.65 6.33
N ILE A 187 39.74 7.50 7.45
CA ILE A 187 39.02 8.62 8.11
C ILE A 187 39.97 9.75 8.39
N LYS A 188 41.14 9.48 8.98
CA LYS A 188 42.15 10.51 9.30
C LYS A 188 42.69 11.22 8.05
N LYS A 189 42.98 10.50 6.96
CA LYS A 189 43.43 11.11 5.70
C LYS A 189 42.42 12.11 5.15
N ILE A 190 41.12 11.80 5.22
CA ILE A 190 40.07 12.69 4.78
C ILE A 190 39.98 13.90 5.73
N GLN A 191 40.06 13.67 7.06
CA GLN A 191 40.04 14.73 8.06
C GLN A 191 41.24 15.72 7.88
N ASP A 192 42.42 15.21 7.57
CA ASP A 192 43.63 16.04 7.34
C ASP A 192 43.42 17.02 6.18
N ILE A 193 42.63 16.67 5.16
CA ILE A 193 42.28 17.58 4.07
C ILE A 193 41.18 18.55 4.52
N ILE A 194 40.19 18.10 5.25
CA ILE A 194 39.08 18.93 5.77
C ILE A 194 39.63 20.03 6.70
N TRP A 195 40.61 19.72 7.54
CA TRP A 195 41.23 20.71 8.46
C TRP A 195 41.99 21.85 7.74
N GLN A 196 42.32 21.70 6.45
CA GLN A 196 42.92 22.78 5.67
C GLN A 196 41.95 23.93 5.43
N ASP A 197 40.62 23.70 5.58
CA ASP A 197 39.61 24.75 5.50
C ASP A 197 38.74 24.80 6.77
N PRO A 198 39.01 25.75 7.68
CA PRO A 198 38.25 25.88 8.92
C PRO A 198 36.75 26.18 8.71
N SER A 199 36.34 26.64 7.53
CA SER A 199 34.93 26.91 7.24
C SER A 199 34.07 25.62 7.23
N ILE A 200 34.65 24.52 6.75
CA ILE A 200 34.01 23.20 6.70
C ILE A 200 33.79 22.67 8.12
N GLY A 201 34.85 22.78 8.99
CA GLY A 201 34.78 22.33 10.38
C GLY A 201 33.78 23.11 11.25
N ARG A 202 33.45 24.37 10.88
CA ARG A 202 32.37 25.13 11.55
C ARG A 202 30.96 24.59 11.24
N ARG A 203 30.79 24.03 10.04
CA ARG A 203 29.48 23.53 9.59
C ARG A 203 29.28 22.07 9.99
N TYR A 204 30.27 21.22 9.77
CA TYR A 204 30.18 19.78 9.98
C TYR A 204 31.22 19.30 11.00
N SER A 205 30.87 18.25 11.79
CA SER A 205 31.87 17.45 12.47
C SER A 205 32.80 16.81 11.42
N THR A 206 34.09 17.06 11.52
CA THR A 206 35.06 16.60 10.50
C THR A 206 35.10 15.08 10.38
N ARG A 207 34.94 14.38 11.55
CA ARG A 207 34.89 12.92 11.60
C ARG A 207 33.61 12.39 10.96
N TRP A 208 32.46 12.94 11.32
CA TRP A 208 31.19 12.55 10.75
C TRP A 208 31.19 12.75 9.22
N LEU A 209 31.74 13.87 8.74
CA LEU A 209 31.84 14.14 7.31
C LEU A 209 32.70 13.10 6.60
N ALA A 210 33.86 12.72 7.18
CA ALA A 210 34.74 11.69 6.63
C ALA A 210 34.06 10.32 6.58
N VAL A 211 33.36 9.92 7.66
CA VAL A 211 32.60 8.66 7.71
C VAL A 211 31.52 8.63 6.66
N LYS A 212 30.72 9.71 6.51
CA LYS A 212 29.64 9.79 5.50
C LYS A 212 30.16 9.74 4.08
N LEU A 213 31.32 10.31 3.81
CA LEU A 213 31.98 10.22 2.49
C LEU A 213 32.46 8.77 2.20
N LEU A 214 32.95 8.05 3.20
CA LEU A 214 33.30 6.63 3.07
C LEU A 214 32.04 5.74 2.92
N GLU A 215 30.92 6.12 3.49
CA GLU A 215 29.59 5.47 3.28
C GLU A 215 28.98 5.78 1.90
N ASN A 216 29.64 6.59 1.08
CA ASN A 216 29.13 6.96 -0.24
C ASN A 216 27.84 7.82 -0.21
N ASP A 217 27.58 8.58 0.86
CA ASP A 217 26.37 9.40 1.01
C ASP A 217 26.26 10.46 -0.10
N GLY A 218 25.22 10.32 -0.94
CA GLY A 218 25.02 11.17 -2.12
C GLY A 218 24.82 12.64 -1.79
N ALA A 219 24.03 12.96 -0.76
CA ALA A 219 23.74 14.34 -0.39
C ALA A 219 24.94 15.03 0.24
N VAL A 220 25.77 14.28 0.97
CA VAL A 220 27.04 14.79 1.52
C VAL A 220 28.04 15.05 0.39
N LYS A 221 28.12 14.15 -0.60
CA LYS A 221 28.96 14.33 -1.78
C LYS A 221 28.59 15.60 -2.58
N GLU A 222 27.29 15.83 -2.81
CA GLU A 222 26.81 17.03 -3.47
C GLU A 222 27.20 18.30 -2.69
N GLY A 223 27.00 18.28 -1.37
CA GLY A 223 27.34 19.39 -0.49
C GLY A 223 28.84 19.71 -0.49
N VAL A 224 29.71 18.68 -0.46
CA VAL A 224 31.16 18.83 -0.53
C VAL A 224 31.61 19.24 -1.92
N GLY A 225 30.98 18.69 -2.99
CA GLY A 225 31.27 19.08 -4.36
C GLY A 225 31.03 20.58 -4.65
N ALA A 226 30.05 21.17 -4.00
CA ALA A 226 29.79 22.62 -4.09
C ALA A 226 30.87 23.52 -3.48
N LEU A 227 31.83 22.98 -2.69
CA LEU A 227 32.92 23.71 -2.07
C LEU A 227 34.11 24.01 -3.04
N GLY A 228 34.00 23.64 -4.31
CA GLY A 228 35.02 23.90 -5.31
C GLY A 228 36.27 23.03 -5.18
N GLY A 229 37.47 23.62 -5.40
CA GLY A 229 38.71 22.87 -5.50
C GLY A 229 39.09 22.00 -4.29
N ILE A 230 38.79 22.45 -3.07
CA ILE A 230 39.05 21.65 -1.85
C ILE A 230 38.05 20.52 -1.76
N GLY A 231 36.77 20.73 -2.15
CA GLY A 231 35.76 19.73 -2.22
C GLY A 231 36.15 18.58 -3.16
N GLY A 232 36.70 18.91 -4.35
CA GLY A 232 37.22 17.93 -5.29
C GLY A 232 38.33 17.06 -4.71
N ARG A 233 39.26 17.64 -3.93
CA ARG A 233 40.33 16.88 -3.26
C ARG A 233 39.79 15.94 -2.17
N ILE A 234 38.81 16.40 -1.38
CA ILE A 234 38.16 15.59 -0.35
C ILE A 234 37.45 14.43 -0.99
N LEU A 235 36.68 14.64 -2.07
CA LEU A 235 35.96 13.59 -2.78
C LEU A 235 36.91 12.57 -3.43
N ALA A 236 38.00 13.01 -4.05
CA ALA A 236 39.00 12.13 -4.63
C ALA A 236 39.69 11.25 -3.59
N GLN A 237 40.01 11.80 -2.39
CA GLN A 237 40.59 11.04 -1.29
C GLN A 237 39.59 10.03 -0.73
N ALA A 238 38.30 10.40 -0.59
CA ALA A 238 37.24 9.50 -0.14
C ALA A 238 37.04 8.33 -1.10
N GLU A 239 37.05 8.58 -2.41
CA GLU A 239 36.95 7.55 -3.44
C GLU A 239 38.13 6.58 -3.42
N ALA A 240 39.36 7.11 -3.34
CA ALA A 240 40.56 6.30 -3.21
C ALA A 240 40.56 5.47 -1.91
N GLY A 241 40.05 6.04 -0.80
CA GLY A 241 39.87 5.33 0.47
C GLY A 241 38.86 4.19 0.35
N ARG A 242 37.69 4.44 -0.25
CA ARG A 242 36.66 3.42 -0.48
C ARG A 242 37.18 2.26 -1.34
N ALA A 243 37.85 2.57 -2.47
CA ALA A 243 38.42 1.53 -3.34
C ALA A 243 39.43 0.64 -2.59
N ARG A 244 40.25 1.22 -1.72
CA ARG A 244 41.21 0.47 -0.90
C ARG A 244 40.51 -0.37 0.16
N LEU A 245 39.54 0.17 0.87
CA LEU A 245 38.80 -0.55 1.91
C LEU A 245 37.99 -1.71 1.30
N ALA A 246 37.39 -1.51 0.13
CA ALA A 246 36.67 -2.57 -0.58
C ALA A 246 37.60 -3.72 -0.99
N GLN A 247 38.89 -3.44 -1.31
CA GLN A 247 39.88 -4.48 -1.58
C GLN A 247 40.29 -5.24 -0.30
N ILE A 248 40.37 -4.54 0.85
CA ILE A 248 40.79 -5.15 2.11
C ILE A 248 39.68 -6.03 2.70
N TYR A 249 38.46 -5.49 2.75
CA TYR A 249 37.32 -6.15 3.39
C TYR A 249 36.53 -7.05 2.43
N GLN A 250 36.75 -6.96 1.12
CA GLN A 250 36.00 -7.65 0.05
C GLN A 250 34.49 -7.40 0.11
N ASP A 251 34.12 -6.22 0.62
CA ASP A 251 32.75 -5.77 0.81
C ASP A 251 32.61 -4.26 0.60
N ASP A 252 31.38 -3.75 0.50
CA ASP A 252 31.15 -2.29 0.41
C ASP A 252 31.47 -1.63 1.75
N THR A 253 32.12 -0.45 1.68
CA THR A 253 32.52 0.31 2.86
C THR A 253 31.33 0.71 3.75
N GLU A 254 30.15 0.91 3.18
CA GLU A 254 28.92 1.16 3.92
C GLU A 254 28.55 -0.05 4.82
N MET A 255 28.63 -1.26 4.26
CA MET A 255 28.33 -2.49 5.00
C MET A 255 29.35 -2.69 6.13
N VAL A 256 30.63 -2.49 5.83
CA VAL A 256 31.71 -2.62 6.83
C VAL A 256 31.52 -1.63 7.99
N LEU A 257 31.19 -0.36 7.71
CA LEU A 257 30.92 0.63 8.76
C LEU A 257 29.68 0.28 9.57
N THR A 258 28.65 -0.26 8.95
CA THR A 258 27.45 -0.73 9.60
C THR A 258 27.76 -1.88 10.57
N ASP A 259 28.54 -2.87 10.13
CA ASP A 259 28.96 -4.00 10.96
C ASP A 259 29.81 -3.55 12.15
N GLN A 260 30.68 -2.57 11.95
CA GLN A 260 31.48 -2.01 13.05
C GLN A 260 30.62 -1.29 14.10
N ARG A 261 29.57 -0.54 13.68
CA ARG A 261 28.61 0.06 14.62
C ARG A 261 27.86 -1.00 15.42
N TYR A 262 27.36 -2.04 14.76
CA TYR A 262 26.71 -3.15 15.46
C TYR A 262 27.68 -3.90 16.38
N GLY A 263 28.94 -4.07 15.99
CA GLY A 263 29.98 -4.64 16.84
C GLY A 263 30.21 -3.82 18.12
N PHE A 264 30.27 -2.49 18.00
CA PHE A 264 30.37 -1.58 19.14
C PHE A 264 29.15 -1.67 20.06
N ILE A 265 27.92 -1.64 19.49
CA ILE A 265 26.67 -1.76 20.24
C ILE A 265 26.58 -3.10 20.95
N SER A 266 26.86 -4.20 20.28
CA SER A 266 26.83 -5.56 20.89
C SER A 266 27.86 -5.70 21.98
N GLY A 267 29.03 -5.08 21.82
CA GLY A 267 30.05 -5.01 22.88
C GLY A 267 29.54 -4.28 24.13
N ALA A 268 28.96 -3.09 23.95
CA ALA A 268 28.37 -2.31 25.05
C ALA A 268 27.21 -3.07 25.72
N LEU A 269 26.34 -3.69 24.94
CA LEU A 269 25.19 -4.43 25.50
C LEU A 269 25.61 -5.67 26.32
N LYS A 270 26.67 -6.36 25.95
CA LYS A 270 27.21 -7.48 26.76
C LYS A 270 27.60 -7.08 28.17
N GLU A 271 28.03 -5.82 28.35
CA GLU A 271 28.42 -5.31 29.68
C GLU A 271 27.23 -4.80 30.50
N VAL A 272 26.16 -4.30 29.84
CA VAL A 272 25.09 -3.58 30.54
C VAL A 272 23.77 -4.33 30.60
N LEU A 273 23.51 -5.26 29.67
CA LEU A 273 22.26 -5.99 29.61
C LEU A 273 22.40 -7.38 30.25
N ARG A 274 21.69 -7.59 31.34
CA ARG A 274 21.51 -8.91 31.93
C ARG A 274 20.11 -9.40 31.62
N VAL A 275 20.01 -10.54 30.95
CA VAL A 275 18.72 -11.21 30.66
C VAL A 275 18.56 -12.32 31.70
N SER A 276 17.46 -12.28 32.46
CA SER A 276 17.16 -13.33 33.42
C SER A 276 16.93 -14.67 32.70
N ALA A 277 17.56 -15.75 33.19
CA ALA A 277 17.40 -17.10 32.65
C ALA A 277 15.95 -17.63 32.73
N GLU A 278 15.14 -17.04 33.60
CA GLU A 278 13.72 -17.31 33.76
C GLU A 278 12.83 -16.53 32.77
N SER A 279 13.41 -15.80 31.80
CA SER A 279 12.59 -15.21 30.74
C SER A 279 11.78 -16.34 30.12
N LYS A 280 10.49 -16.35 30.45
CA LYS A 280 9.47 -17.29 29.95
C LYS A 280 9.79 -17.54 28.46
N LEU A 281 10.02 -18.80 28.12
CA LEU A 281 10.15 -19.29 26.76
C LEU A 281 9.29 -18.41 25.88
N ASP A 282 9.93 -17.56 25.10
CA ASP A 282 9.26 -16.46 24.43
C ASP A 282 8.26 -17.10 23.47
N LEU A 283 6.99 -17.12 23.86
CA LEU A 283 5.91 -17.74 23.08
C LEU A 283 5.96 -17.23 21.63
N SER A 284 6.36 -15.96 21.46
CA SER A 284 6.61 -15.36 20.17
C SER A 284 7.68 -16.12 19.39
N ARG A 285 8.78 -16.52 20.03
CA ARG A 285 9.87 -17.26 19.37
C ARG A 285 9.42 -18.67 18.96
N GLN A 286 8.64 -19.35 19.79
CA GLN A 286 8.11 -20.68 19.44
C GLN A 286 7.12 -20.59 18.26
N VAL A 287 6.22 -19.60 18.29
CA VAL A 287 5.29 -19.34 17.20
C VAL A 287 6.05 -18.94 15.93
N ASP A 288 7.11 -18.15 16.04
CA ASP A 288 7.94 -17.77 14.89
C ASP A 288 8.65 -18.98 14.29
N LEU A 289 9.19 -19.92 15.09
CA LEU A 289 9.79 -21.15 14.59
C LEU A 289 8.82 -21.97 13.70
N LEU A 290 7.52 -21.91 13.99
CA LEU A 290 6.49 -22.57 13.19
C LEU A 290 6.10 -21.73 11.99
N LEU A 291 5.78 -20.44 12.19
CA LEU A 291 5.22 -19.56 11.17
C LEU A 291 6.25 -19.10 10.16
N THR A 292 7.53 -18.94 10.54
CA THR A 292 8.62 -18.57 9.61
C THR A 292 9.37 -19.76 9.06
N ASN A 293 8.96 -20.99 9.42
CA ASN A 293 9.57 -22.21 8.90
C ASN A 293 9.44 -22.27 7.38
N ARG A 294 10.52 -22.60 6.69
CA ARG A 294 10.59 -22.67 5.22
C ARG A 294 9.57 -23.65 4.61
N LEU A 295 9.25 -24.75 5.31
CA LEU A 295 8.33 -25.78 4.82
C LEU A 295 6.88 -25.54 5.27
N LEU A 296 6.66 -25.16 6.53
CA LEU A 296 5.33 -25.02 7.13
C LEU A 296 4.78 -23.60 6.98
N GLY A 297 5.63 -22.58 6.93
CA GLY A 297 5.20 -21.18 6.86
C GLY A 297 4.36 -20.87 5.62
N PHE A 298 4.71 -21.43 4.46
CA PHE A 298 3.97 -21.20 3.22
C PHE A 298 2.56 -21.85 3.22
N PRO A 299 2.38 -23.13 3.60
CA PRO A 299 1.05 -23.70 3.77
C PRO A 299 0.18 -22.98 4.81
N ILE A 300 0.74 -22.60 5.94
CA ILE A 300 0.01 -21.84 6.97
C ILE A 300 -0.41 -20.48 6.43
N PHE A 301 0.47 -19.81 5.70
CA PHE A 301 0.14 -18.56 5.03
C PHE A 301 -1.04 -18.72 4.07
N ILE A 302 -1.02 -19.73 3.20
CA ILE A 302 -2.12 -20.02 2.26
C ILE A 302 -3.42 -20.29 3.04
N PHE A 303 -3.36 -21.04 4.14
CA PHE A 303 -4.52 -21.31 4.99
C PHE A 303 -5.14 -20.01 5.56
N PHE A 304 -4.33 -19.10 6.10
CA PHE A 304 -4.84 -17.83 6.61
C PHE A 304 -5.44 -16.94 5.53
N ILE A 305 -4.85 -16.92 4.34
CA ILE A 305 -5.41 -16.19 3.21
C ILE A 305 -6.72 -16.81 2.74
N TRP A 306 -6.78 -18.14 2.63
CA TRP A 306 -8.01 -18.84 2.31
C TRP A 306 -9.11 -18.56 3.34
N ALA A 307 -8.78 -18.64 4.64
CA ALA A 307 -9.72 -18.36 5.72
C ALA A 307 -10.24 -16.92 5.69
N MET A 308 -9.36 -15.95 5.41
CA MET A 308 -9.72 -14.54 5.24
C MET A 308 -10.74 -14.36 4.10
N PHE A 309 -10.47 -14.93 2.94
CA PHE A 309 -11.39 -14.84 1.80
C PHE A 309 -12.71 -15.59 2.08
N GLN A 310 -12.63 -16.80 2.64
CA GLN A 310 -13.82 -17.58 2.98
C GLN A 310 -14.72 -16.81 3.96
N LEU A 311 -14.13 -16.23 5.00
CA LEU A 311 -14.86 -15.41 5.97
C LEU A 311 -15.49 -14.18 5.28
N THR A 312 -14.71 -13.44 4.49
CA THR A 312 -15.16 -12.22 3.80
C THR A 312 -16.34 -12.50 2.87
N PHE A 313 -16.27 -13.56 2.05
CA PHE A 313 -17.32 -13.82 1.07
C PHE A 313 -18.51 -14.56 1.65
N THR A 314 -18.33 -15.49 2.59
CA THR A 314 -19.45 -16.24 3.17
C THR A 314 -20.24 -15.37 4.15
N VAL A 315 -19.55 -14.70 5.09
CA VAL A 315 -20.23 -13.84 6.07
C VAL A 315 -20.73 -12.55 5.43
N GLY A 316 -19.95 -11.97 4.51
CA GLY A 316 -20.33 -10.75 3.81
C GLY A 316 -21.54 -10.88 2.88
N ALA A 317 -21.83 -12.08 2.39
CA ALA A 317 -22.98 -12.32 1.52
C ALA A 317 -24.33 -11.97 2.18
N TYR A 318 -24.47 -12.22 3.49
CA TYR A 318 -25.72 -11.92 4.20
C TYR A 318 -26.03 -10.41 4.26
N PRO A 319 -25.14 -9.55 4.80
CA PRO A 319 -25.41 -8.12 4.82
C PRO A 319 -25.43 -7.50 3.42
N MET A 320 -24.72 -8.07 2.44
CA MET A 320 -24.84 -7.64 1.04
C MET A 320 -26.26 -7.84 0.51
N ALA A 321 -26.87 -9.01 0.74
CA ALA A 321 -28.24 -9.31 0.32
C ALA A 321 -29.25 -8.36 0.98
N TRP A 322 -29.06 -8.01 2.26
CA TRP A 322 -29.92 -7.03 2.94
C TRP A 322 -29.78 -5.63 2.35
N LEU A 323 -28.57 -5.20 2.04
CA LEU A 323 -28.33 -3.89 1.42
C LEU A 323 -28.88 -3.84 -0.02
N ASP A 324 -28.74 -4.91 -0.77
CA ASP A 324 -29.29 -5.03 -2.12
C ASP A 324 -30.83 -4.93 -2.10
N ALA A 325 -31.49 -5.67 -1.23
CA ALA A 325 -32.93 -5.54 -1.01
C ALA A 325 -33.34 -4.12 -0.56
N GLY A 326 -32.53 -3.48 0.28
CA GLY A 326 -32.74 -2.10 0.73
C GLY A 326 -32.61 -1.07 -0.40
N VAL A 327 -31.58 -1.21 -1.23
CA VAL A 327 -31.39 -0.34 -2.42
C VAL A 327 -32.52 -0.55 -3.42
N GLY A 328 -32.92 -1.80 -3.67
CA GLY A 328 -34.08 -2.13 -4.51
C GLY A 328 -35.38 -1.54 -3.98
N TRP A 329 -35.62 -1.62 -2.67
CA TRP A 329 -36.78 -0.99 -2.03
C TRP A 329 -36.77 0.54 -2.16
N LEU A 330 -35.63 1.20 -1.94
CA LEU A 330 -35.46 2.64 -2.13
C LEU A 330 -35.70 3.05 -3.60
N GLY A 331 -35.16 2.28 -4.55
CA GLY A 331 -35.40 2.48 -5.98
C GLY A 331 -36.88 2.36 -6.33
N GLY A 332 -37.56 1.33 -5.82
CA GLY A 332 -39.00 1.16 -5.99
C GLY A 332 -39.84 2.27 -5.38
N LEU A 333 -39.45 2.77 -4.20
CA LEU A 333 -40.12 3.92 -3.54
C LEU A 333 -39.93 5.20 -4.38
N ALA A 334 -38.72 5.48 -4.82
CA ALA A 334 -38.43 6.63 -5.66
C ALA A 334 -39.15 6.57 -7.01
N ALA A 335 -39.24 5.40 -7.61
CA ALA A 335 -39.97 5.14 -8.86
C ALA A 335 -41.48 5.39 -8.73
N ARG A 336 -42.07 5.14 -7.55
CA ARG A 336 -43.49 5.43 -7.26
C ARG A 336 -43.75 6.89 -6.88
N ALA A 337 -42.79 7.52 -6.21
CA ALA A 337 -42.93 8.90 -5.72
C ALA A 337 -42.69 9.96 -6.80
N LEU A 338 -41.88 9.65 -7.81
CA LEU A 338 -41.51 10.61 -8.87
C LEU A 338 -42.36 10.39 -10.11
N PRO A 339 -42.79 11.49 -10.79
CA PRO A 339 -43.52 11.37 -12.06
C PRO A 339 -42.63 10.76 -13.13
N GLU A 340 -43.24 10.02 -14.04
CA GLU A 340 -42.52 9.41 -15.17
C GLU A 340 -41.80 10.48 -16.00
N GLY A 341 -40.50 10.28 -16.18
CA GLY A 341 -39.67 11.23 -16.93
C GLY A 341 -38.19 11.11 -16.62
N LEU A 342 -37.44 11.97 -17.28
CA LEU A 342 -35.97 11.99 -17.26
C LEU A 342 -35.39 12.12 -15.84
N PHE A 343 -36.07 12.89 -15.00
CA PHE A 343 -35.63 13.09 -13.60
C PHE A 343 -35.77 11.82 -12.74
N ARG A 344 -36.87 11.08 -12.91
CA ARG A 344 -37.07 9.79 -12.27
C ARG A 344 -35.98 8.79 -12.68
N ASP A 345 -35.71 8.66 -13.97
CA ASP A 345 -34.70 7.74 -14.49
C ASP A 345 -33.29 8.12 -14.03
N LEU A 346 -32.97 9.43 -13.97
CA LEU A 346 -31.70 9.89 -13.40
C LEU A 346 -31.57 9.51 -11.92
N VAL A 347 -32.62 9.71 -11.13
CA VAL A 347 -32.60 9.41 -9.69
C VAL A 347 -32.54 7.91 -9.44
N VAL A 348 -33.36 7.12 -10.11
CA VAL A 348 -33.48 5.67 -9.89
C VAL A 348 -32.29 4.94 -10.51
N ASP A 349 -32.07 5.10 -11.80
CA ASP A 349 -31.09 4.31 -12.55
C ASP A 349 -29.68 4.94 -12.51
N GLY A 350 -29.59 6.27 -12.43
CA GLY A 350 -28.30 6.98 -12.36
C GLY A 350 -27.73 7.05 -10.93
N VAL A 351 -28.53 7.56 -9.98
CA VAL A 351 -28.03 7.84 -8.62
C VAL A 351 -28.23 6.64 -7.69
N ILE A 352 -29.46 6.14 -7.54
CA ILE A 352 -29.76 5.08 -6.57
C ILE A 352 -29.06 3.78 -6.98
N ALA A 353 -29.18 3.37 -8.24
CA ALA A 353 -28.51 2.18 -8.74
C ALA A 353 -26.98 2.33 -8.73
N GLY A 354 -26.46 3.50 -9.15
CA GLY A 354 -25.02 3.77 -9.19
C GLY A 354 -24.36 3.83 -7.80
N VAL A 355 -24.97 4.54 -6.84
CA VAL A 355 -24.48 4.59 -5.45
C VAL A 355 -24.76 3.28 -4.72
N GLY A 356 -25.93 2.68 -4.99
CA GLY A 356 -26.34 1.41 -4.42
C GLY A 356 -25.35 0.29 -4.73
N SER A 357 -24.86 0.19 -5.95
CA SER A 357 -23.87 -0.82 -6.33
C SER A 357 -22.60 -0.77 -5.48
N VAL A 358 -22.19 0.42 -5.02
CA VAL A 358 -21.02 0.58 -4.15
C VAL A 358 -21.33 0.22 -2.70
N ILE A 359 -22.52 0.66 -2.22
CA ILE A 359 -22.95 0.41 -0.83
C ILE A 359 -23.16 -1.08 -0.59
N ILE A 360 -23.68 -1.81 -1.58
CA ILE A 360 -23.87 -3.26 -1.51
C ILE A 360 -22.56 -4.01 -1.21
N PHE A 361 -21.43 -3.56 -1.80
CA PHE A 361 -20.11 -4.19 -1.57
C PHE A 361 -19.40 -3.72 -0.28
N LEU A 362 -19.94 -2.72 0.42
CA LEU A 362 -19.33 -2.18 1.63
C LEU A 362 -19.07 -3.22 2.73
N PRO A 363 -19.99 -4.17 3.04
CA PRO A 363 -19.75 -5.20 4.04
C PRO A 363 -18.53 -6.07 3.74
N ASN A 364 -18.32 -6.46 2.49
CA ASN A 364 -17.15 -7.23 2.11
C ASN A 364 -15.85 -6.44 2.31
N ILE A 365 -15.88 -5.15 1.99
CA ILE A 365 -14.74 -4.24 2.21
C ILE A 365 -14.46 -4.08 3.71
N LEU A 366 -15.50 -3.95 4.54
CA LEU A 366 -15.39 -3.87 6.00
C LEU A 366 -14.76 -5.14 6.58
N LEU A 367 -15.26 -6.31 6.20
CA LEU A 367 -14.72 -7.60 6.65
C LEU A 367 -13.28 -7.81 6.19
N LEU A 368 -12.96 -7.44 4.96
CA LEU A 368 -11.59 -7.50 4.45
C LEU A 368 -10.66 -6.60 5.28
N PHE A 369 -11.05 -5.36 5.57
CA PHE A 369 -10.26 -4.47 6.41
C PHE A 369 -10.15 -4.95 7.85
N PHE A 370 -11.19 -5.58 8.38
CA PHE A 370 -11.14 -6.21 9.70
C PHE A 370 -10.10 -7.33 9.75
N CYS A 371 -10.10 -8.23 8.79
CA CYS A 371 -9.12 -9.32 8.71
C CYS A 371 -7.69 -8.79 8.52
N ILE A 372 -7.52 -7.76 7.69
CA ILE A 372 -6.21 -7.14 7.48
C ILE A 372 -5.73 -6.46 8.75
N ALA A 373 -6.59 -5.71 9.46
CA ALA A 373 -6.25 -5.10 10.74
C ALA A 373 -5.88 -6.17 11.78
N LEU A 374 -6.61 -7.29 11.82
CA LEU A 374 -6.29 -8.42 12.69
C LEU A 374 -4.89 -8.98 12.41
N PHE A 375 -4.55 -9.21 11.16
CA PHE A 375 -3.22 -9.71 10.78
C PHE A 375 -2.10 -8.69 11.00
N GLU A 376 -2.40 -7.39 10.85
CA GLU A 376 -1.46 -6.30 11.10
C GLU A 376 -1.20 -6.13 12.60
N ASP A 377 -2.25 -6.01 13.40
CA ASP A 377 -2.15 -5.78 14.85
C ASP A 377 -1.56 -6.98 15.60
N THR A 378 -1.83 -8.21 15.12
CA THR A 378 -1.19 -9.44 15.66
C THR A 378 0.29 -9.54 15.29
N GLY A 379 0.78 -8.78 14.28
CA GLY A 379 2.13 -8.88 13.75
C GLY A 379 2.33 -10.02 12.73
N TYR A 380 1.26 -10.73 12.33
CA TYR A 380 1.35 -11.82 11.36
C TYR A 380 1.76 -11.34 9.96
N LEU A 381 1.30 -10.14 9.53
CA LEU A 381 1.66 -9.58 8.23
C LEU A 381 3.17 -9.39 8.04
N ALA A 382 3.91 -9.03 9.10
CA ALA A 382 5.36 -8.92 9.03
C ALA A 382 6.02 -10.29 8.74
N ARG A 383 5.52 -11.38 9.34
CA ARG A 383 6.00 -12.75 9.09
C ARG A 383 5.67 -13.21 7.67
N ALA A 384 4.46 -12.94 7.23
CA ALA A 384 4.07 -13.21 5.84
C ALA A 384 4.96 -12.48 4.84
N ALA A 385 5.24 -11.19 5.07
CA ALA A 385 6.16 -10.41 4.25
C ALA A 385 7.60 -10.96 4.29
N PHE A 386 8.06 -11.43 5.45
CA PHE A 386 9.38 -12.07 5.60
C PHE A 386 9.48 -13.36 4.80
N ILE A 387 8.47 -14.25 4.86
CA ILE A 387 8.45 -15.50 4.08
C ILE A 387 8.47 -15.20 2.57
N MET A 388 7.72 -14.19 2.15
CA MET A 388 7.56 -13.80 0.75
C MET A 388 8.70 -12.93 0.22
N ASP A 389 9.58 -12.43 1.07
CA ASP A 389 10.66 -11.52 0.69
C ASP A 389 11.55 -12.11 -0.41
N ARG A 390 11.93 -13.38 -0.29
CA ARG A 390 12.72 -14.06 -1.33
C ARG A 390 12.02 -14.10 -2.69
N VAL A 391 10.70 -14.27 -2.71
CA VAL A 391 9.89 -14.27 -3.95
C VAL A 391 9.80 -12.86 -4.51
N MET A 392 9.63 -11.87 -3.65
CA MET A 392 9.57 -10.47 -4.07
C MET A 392 10.90 -9.98 -4.65
N HIS A 393 12.03 -10.39 -4.10
CA HIS A 393 13.35 -10.09 -4.66
C HIS A 393 13.54 -10.61 -6.08
N LEU A 394 12.95 -11.74 -6.46
CA LEU A 394 12.99 -12.23 -7.85
C LEU A 394 12.34 -11.25 -8.85
N ILE A 395 11.40 -10.45 -8.37
CA ILE A 395 10.70 -9.42 -9.15
C ILE A 395 11.42 -8.08 -9.06
N GLY A 396 12.40 -7.95 -8.16
CA GLY A 396 13.10 -6.70 -7.83
C GLY A 396 12.28 -5.79 -6.91
N LEU A 397 11.36 -6.36 -6.14
CA LEU A 397 10.56 -5.70 -5.12
C LEU A 397 10.98 -6.16 -3.73
N HIS A 398 10.61 -5.39 -2.77
CA HIS A 398 10.81 -5.63 -1.34
C HIS A 398 9.70 -6.50 -0.75
N GLY A 399 9.99 -7.31 0.28
CA GLY A 399 9.01 -8.16 0.96
C GLY A 399 7.76 -7.42 1.44
N LYS A 400 7.88 -6.18 1.92
CA LYS A 400 6.73 -5.34 2.29
C LYS A 400 5.77 -5.07 1.13
N SER A 401 6.24 -5.06 -0.13
CA SER A 401 5.39 -4.88 -1.32
C SER A 401 4.39 -6.02 -1.52
N PHE A 402 4.66 -7.18 -0.90
CA PHE A 402 3.75 -8.31 -0.94
C PHE A 402 2.39 -8.01 -0.28
N ILE A 403 2.37 -7.21 0.79
CA ILE A 403 1.13 -6.86 1.51
C ILE A 403 0.13 -6.12 0.61
N PRO A 404 0.49 -5.00 -0.05
CA PRO A 404 -0.39 -4.37 -1.04
C PRO A 404 -0.81 -5.30 -2.18
N LEU A 405 0.11 -6.12 -2.71
CA LEU A 405 -0.21 -7.05 -3.80
C LEU A 405 -1.23 -8.10 -3.37
N LEU A 406 -1.10 -8.64 -2.16
CA LEU A 406 -2.06 -9.57 -1.59
C LEU A 406 -3.44 -8.94 -1.42
N MET A 407 -3.50 -7.71 -0.88
CA MET A 407 -4.76 -6.96 -0.77
C MET A 407 -5.43 -6.73 -2.13
N GLY A 408 -4.65 -6.68 -3.21
CA GLY A 408 -5.12 -6.55 -4.59
C GLY A 408 -6.06 -7.67 -5.03
N PHE A 409 -5.93 -8.88 -4.51
CA PHE A 409 -6.89 -9.97 -4.77
C PHE A 409 -8.28 -9.71 -4.18
N GLY A 410 -8.37 -8.94 -3.10
CA GLY A 410 -9.64 -8.47 -2.56
C GLY A 410 -10.15 -7.24 -3.32
N CYS A 411 -9.43 -6.13 -3.22
CA CYS A 411 -9.76 -4.86 -3.89
C CYS A 411 -8.49 -4.03 -4.16
N ASN A 412 -8.31 -3.62 -5.41
CA ASN A 412 -7.12 -2.87 -5.85
C ASN A 412 -7.05 -1.45 -5.26
N ALA A 413 -8.18 -0.77 -5.01
CA ALA A 413 -8.16 0.59 -4.50
C ALA A 413 -7.54 0.69 -3.09
N PRO A 414 -7.98 -0.06 -2.05
CA PRO A 414 -7.32 -0.09 -0.76
C PRO A 414 -5.89 -0.67 -0.83
N ALA A 415 -5.64 -1.61 -1.73
CA ALA A 415 -4.31 -2.17 -1.95
C ALA A 415 -3.29 -1.09 -2.38
N ILE A 416 -3.67 -0.23 -3.31
CA ILE A 416 -2.85 0.91 -3.75
C ILE A 416 -2.67 1.92 -2.60
N MET A 417 -3.71 2.17 -1.81
CA MET A 417 -3.58 3.03 -0.63
C MET A 417 -2.64 2.45 0.43
N ALA A 418 -2.58 1.12 0.57
CA ALA A 418 -1.64 0.46 1.47
C ALA A 418 -0.17 0.57 1.01
N ALA A 419 0.09 0.79 -0.27
CA ALA A 419 1.45 0.95 -0.78
C ALA A 419 2.18 2.18 -0.18
N ARG A 420 1.47 3.12 0.46
CA ARG A 420 2.09 4.24 1.21
C ARG A 420 2.98 3.79 2.37
N THR A 421 2.81 2.56 2.87
CA THR A 421 3.64 1.99 3.94
C THR A 421 5.05 1.61 3.45
N LEU A 422 5.29 1.66 2.14
CA LEU A 422 6.59 1.40 1.54
C LEU A 422 7.45 2.66 1.61
N GLU A 423 8.63 2.52 2.19
CA GLU A 423 9.59 3.60 2.43
C GLU A 423 10.20 4.12 1.13
N SER A 424 10.57 3.21 0.22
CA SER A 424 11.12 3.55 -1.08
C SER A 424 10.03 4.07 -2.03
N GLU A 425 10.19 5.29 -2.54
CA GLU A 425 9.26 5.85 -3.54
C GLU A 425 9.23 5.00 -4.81
N ARG A 426 10.37 4.46 -5.23
CA ARG A 426 10.50 3.61 -6.42
C ARG A 426 9.69 2.32 -6.24
N ASP A 427 9.87 1.62 -5.13
CA ASP A 427 9.14 0.37 -4.83
C ASP A 427 7.65 0.65 -4.63
N ARG A 428 7.29 1.80 -4.04
CA ARG A 428 5.91 2.24 -3.90
C ARG A 428 5.24 2.43 -5.26
N ILE A 429 5.86 3.19 -6.16
CA ILE A 429 5.30 3.41 -7.50
C ILE A 429 5.25 2.11 -8.30
N LEU A 430 6.30 1.29 -8.26
CA LEU A 430 6.32 0.00 -8.93
C LEU A 430 5.21 -0.92 -8.44
N THR A 431 5.03 -1.03 -7.12
CA THR A 431 3.95 -1.81 -6.50
C THR A 431 2.57 -1.28 -6.92
N ILE A 432 2.37 0.04 -6.93
CA ILE A 432 1.14 0.68 -7.41
C ILE A 432 0.85 0.33 -8.88
N LEU A 433 1.87 0.33 -9.74
CA LEU A 433 1.71 0.04 -11.16
C LEU A 433 1.34 -1.43 -11.42
N ILE A 434 1.93 -2.39 -10.73
CA ILE A 434 1.65 -3.82 -10.97
C ILE A 434 0.41 -4.33 -10.21
N ASN A 435 -0.04 -3.63 -9.17
CA ASN A 435 -1.18 -4.04 -8.36
C ASN A 435 -2.47 -4.28 -9.18
N PRO A 436 -2.82 -3.49 -10.22
CA PRO A 436 -4.00 -3.73 -11.04
C PRO A 436 -4.01 -5.08 -11.77
N LEU A 437 -2.88 -5.76 -11.90
CA LEU A 437 -2.77 -7.09 -12.50
C LEU A 437 -3.22 -8.20 -11.54
N MET A 438 -3.32 -7.90 -10.23
CA MET A 438 -3.94 -8.81 -9.27
C MET A 438 -5.44 -8.84 -9.49
N SER A 439 -6.00 -10.05 -9.63
CA SER A 439 -7.43 -10.22 -9.90
C SER A 439 -8.26 -9.92 -8.66
N CYS A 440 -8.95 -8.79 -8.63
CA CYS A 440 -9.85 -8.44 -7.53
C CYS A 440 -11.18 -9.22 -7.57
N SER A 441 -11.88 -9.27 -6.43
CA SER A 441 -13.16 -9.97 -6.28
C SER A 441 -14.25 -9.52 -7.26
N ALA A 442 -14.25 -8.25 -7.64
CA ALA A 442 -15.20 -7.67 -8.59
C ALA A 442 -15.14 -8.27 -10.02
N ARG A 443 -14.03 -8.92 -10.36
CA ARG A 443 -13.87 -9.61 -11.65
C ARG A 443 -14.41 -11.04 -11.62
N LEU A 444 -14.53 -11.63 -10.44
CA LEU A 444 -14.93 -13.04 -10.27
C LEU A 444 -16.30 -13.35 -10.90
N PRO A 445 -17.36 -12.52 -10.77
CA PRO A 445 -18.64 -12.79 -11.44
C PRO A 445 -18.52 -12.97 -12.95
N VAL A 446 -17.67 -12.18 -13.62
CA VAL A 446 -17.42 -12.31 -15.06
C VAL A 446 -16.75 -13.65 -15.38
N TYR A 447 -15.79 -14.08 -14.56
CA TYR A 447 -15.13 -15.36 -14.76
C TYR A 447 -16.07 -16.54 -14.52
N VAL A 448 -16.89 -16.49 -13.47
CA VAL A 448 -17.87 -17.54 -13.16
C VAL A 448 -18.93 -17.66 -14.25
N LEU A 449 -19.40 -16.51 -14.78
CA LEU A 449 -20.34 -16.49 -15.88
C LEU A 449 -19.75 -17.15 -17.13
N LEU A 450 -18.59 -16.64 -17.61
CA LEU A 450 -17.99 -17.10 -18.87
C LEU A 450 -17.43 -18.52 -18.75
N ALA A 451 -16.72 -18.85 -17.68
CA ALA A 451 -16.16 -20.18 -17.46
C ALA A 451 -17.29 -21.22 -17.31
N GLY A 452 -18.34 -20.91 -16.53
CA GLY A 452 -19.49 -21.80 -16.35
C GLY A 452 -20.32 -21.98 -17.63
N THR A 453 -20.35 -20.95 -18.52
CA THR A 453 -21.07 -21.02 -19.78
C THR A 453 -20.36 -21.88 -20.82
N PHE A 454 -19.03 -21.74 -20.97
CA PHE A 454 -18.31 -22.31 -22.08
C PHE A 454 -17.45 -23.54 -21.73
N PHE A 455 -17.09 -23.73 -20.44
CA PHE A 455 -16.12 -24.76 -20.02
C PHE A 455 -16.72 -25.83 -19.07
N GLY A 456 -17.97 -25.66 -18.63
CA GLY A 456 -18.69 -26.69 -17.84
C GLY A 456 -17.89 -27.19 -16.64
N ALA A 457 -17.61 -28.50 -16.60
CA ALA A 457 -16.85 -29.12 -15.50
C ALA A 457 -15.39 -28.60 -15.37
N GLY A 458 -14.82 -28.04 -16.45
CA GLY A 458 -13.47 -27.45 -16.45
C GLY A 458 -13.42 -25.99 -15.95
N ALA A 459 -14.55 -25.35 -15.61
CA ALA A 459 -14.65 -23.95 -15.25
C ALA A 459 -13.70 -23.54 -14.10
N GLY A 460 -13.53 -24.39 -13.08
CA GLY A 460 -12.62 -24.13 -11.97
C GLY A 460 -11.17 -24.03 -12.40
N ASN A 461 -10.72 -24.93 -13.28
CA ASN A 461 -9.34 -24.91 -13.81
C ASN A 461 -9.10 -23.68 -14.69
N VAL A 462 -10.09 -23.27 -15.47
CA VAL A 462 -10.04 -22.06 -16.29
C VAL A 462 -9.92 -20.81 -15.43
N ILE A 463 -10.73 -20.67 -14.39
CA ILE A 463 -10.65 -19.56 -13.44
C ILE A 463 -9.26 -19.55 -12.77
N PHE A 464 -8.79 -20.69 -12.31
CA PHE A 464 -7.47 -20.83 -11.71
C PHE A 464 -6.36 -20.37 -12.68
N SER A 465 -6.45 -20.77 -13.96
CA SER A 465 -5.47 -20.36 -14.98
C SER A 465 -5.43 -18.84 -15.19
N ILE A 466 -6.58 -18.16 -15.09
CA ILE A 466 -6.68 -16.68 -15.16
C ILE A 466 -5.97 -16.03 -13.96
N TYR A 467 -6.12 -16.56 -12.75
CA TYR A 467 -5.38 -16.06 -11.58
C TYR A 467 -3.87 -16.25 -11.73
N VAL A 468 -3.43 -17.41 -12.19
CA VAL A 468 -2.01 -17.69 -12.46
C VAL A 468 -1.47 -16.75 -13.54
N LEU A 469 -2.24 -16.51 -14.61
CA LEU A 469 -1.88 -15.55 -15.65
C LEU A 469 -1.68 -14.14 -15.08
N GLY A 470 -2.56 -13.69 -14.19
CA GLY A 470 -2.43 -12.39 -13.53
C GLY A 470 -1.14 -12.26 -12.73
N ILE A 471 -0.82 -13.28 -11.93
CA ILE A 471 0.42 -13.32 -11.15
C ILE A 471 1.64 -13.31 -12.08
N ALA A 472 1.63 -14.14 -13.14
CA ALA A 472 2.73 -14.22 -14.10
C ALA A 472 2.97 -12.88 -14.82
N LEU A 473 1.89 -12.20 -15.23
CA LEU A 473 1.98 -10.87 -15.82
C LEU A 473 2.49 -9.81 -14.83
N ALA A 474 2.07 -9.87 -13.56
CA ALA A 474 2.57 -8.96 -12.55
C ALA A 474 4.08 -9.14 -12.31
N VAL A 475 4.55 -10.38 -12.27
CA VAL A 475 5.98 -10.71 -12.17
C VAL A 475 6.74 -10.20 -13.40
N ALA A 476 6.24 -10.48 -14.60
CA ALA A 476 6.87 -10.06 -15.85
C ALA A 476 6.95 -8.53 -15.98
N MET A 477 5.84 -7.83 -15.71
CA MET A 477 5.78 -6.36 -15.76
C MET A 477 6.59 -5.72 -14.64
N GLY A 478 6.59 -6.29 -13.44
CA GLY A 478 7.43 -5.84 -12.32
C GLY A 478 8.91 -5.89 -12.69
N LYS A 479 9.37 -7.01 -13.24
CA LYS A 479 10.74 -7.18 -13.72
C LYS A 479 11.06 -6.23 -14.89
N LEU A 480 10.16 -6.08 -15.84
CA LEU A 480 10.32 -5.16 -16.96
C LEU A 480 10.45 -3.71 -16.49
N PHE A 481 9.58 -3.25 -15.60
CA PHE A 481 9.63 -1.88 -15.09
C PHE A 481 10.87 -1.64 -14.21
N ARG A 482 11.31 -2.67 -13.46
CA ARG A 482 12.55 -2.57 -12.68
C ARG A 482 13.77 -2.36 -13.59
N LEU A 483 13.84 -3.09 -14.70
CA LEU A 483 14.96 -3.00 -15.64
C LEU A 483 14.94 -1.71 -16.49
N THR A 484 13.75 -1.15 -16.75
CA THR A 484 13.60 -0.01 -17.68
C THR A 484 13.40 1.32 -16.97
N LEU A 485 12.41 1.41 -16.06
CA LEU A 485 11.96 2.66 -15.45
C LEU A 485 12.60 2.94 -14.08
N PHE A 486 12.91 1.91 -13.29
CA PHE A 486 13.35 2.03 -11.90
C PHE A 486 14.73 1.42 -11.68
N ARG A 487 15.70 1.78 -12.55
CA ARG A 487 17.09 1.33 -12.42
C ARG A 487 17.72 1.88 -11.15
N GLY A 488 18.52 1.08 -10.45
CA GLY A 488 19.28 1.44 -9.25
C GLY A 488 19.28 0.32 -8.21
N GLU A 489 20.21 0.41 -7.28
CA GLU A 489 20.34 -0.55 -6.18
C GLU A 489 19.14 -0.47 -5.23
N SER A 490 18.70 -1.63 -4.74
CA SER A 490 17.70 -1.70 -3.67
C SER A 490 18.42 -1.45 -2.35
N ALA A 491 17.89 -0.53 -1.53
CA ALA A 491 18.41 -0.35 -0.19
C ALA A 491 18.37 -1.69 0.57
N PRO A 492 19.44 -2.06 1.30
CA PRO A 492 19.43 -3.24 2.13
C PRO A 492 18.36 -3.09 3.20
N PHE A 493 17.53 -4.11 3.35
CA PHE A 493 16.39 -4.07 4.23
C PHE A 493 16.54 -5.03 5.41
N VAL A 494 16.45 -4.48 6.60
CA VAL A 494 16.31 -5.24 7.84
C VAL A 494 14.86 -5.13 8.31
N MET A 495 14.09 -6.22 8.17
CA MET A 495 12.71 -6.26 8.66
C MET A 495 12.66 -6.75 10.11
N GLU A 496 12.18 -5.88 11.00
CA GLU A 496 11.83 -6.32 12.34
C GLU A 496 10.55 -7.16 12.32
N LEU A 497 10.59 -8.28 13.02
CA LEU A 497 9.40 -9.02 13.36
C LEU A 497 8.85 -8.45 14.68
N PRO A 498 7.79 -7.64 14.66
CA PRO A 498 7.21 -7.09 15.88
C PRO A 498 6.72 -8.23 16.77
N PRO A 499 6.74 -8.09 18.12
CA PRO A 499 6.21 -9.11 19.02
C PRO A 499 4.73 -9.34 18.74
N TYR A 500 4.26 -10.59 18.89
CA TYR A 500 2.84 -10.88 18.80
C TYR A 500 2.06 -10.15 19.88
N ARG A 501 0.98 -9.54 19.50
CA ARG A 501 0.04 -8.87 20.39
C ARG A 501 -1.37 -9.39 20.13
N VAL A 502 -2.12 -9.59 21.20
CA VAL A 502 -3.57 -9.86 21.05
C VAL A 502 -4.27 -8.51 20.95
N PRO A 503 -4.80 -8.17 19.77
CA PRO A 503 -5.48 -6.89 19.58
C PRO A 503 -6.81 -6.86 20.35
N THR A 504 -7.19 -5.69 20.85
CA THR A 504 -8.52 -5.52 21.43
C THR A 504 -9.57 -5.38 20.33
N LEU A 505 -10.73 -5.98 20.52
CA LEU A 505 -11.84 -5.88 19.53
C LEU A 505 -12.18 -4.41 19.24
N LYS A 506 -12.11 -3.53 20.25
CA LYS A 506 -12.36 -2.09 20.09
C LYS A 506 -11.36 -1.46 19.12
N SER A 507 -10.06 -1.78 19.23
CA SER A 507 -9.03 -1.29 18.32
C SER A 507 -9.29 -1.74 16.88
N LEU A 508 -9.57 -3.05 16.69
CA LEU A 508 -9.87 -3.61 15.38
C LEU A 508 -11.07 -2.93 14.69
N LEU A 509 -12.15 -2.71 15.45
CA LEU A 509 -13.35 -2.06 14.91
C LEU A 509 -13.08 -0.58 14.56
N ILE A 510 -12.29 0.13 15.36
CA ILE A 510 -11.90 1.51 15.06
C ILE A 510 -11.05 1.54 13.77
N HIS A 511 -10.02 0.72 13.67
CA HIS A 511 -9.16 0.66 12.47
C HIS A 511 -9.94 0.28 11.22
N MET A 512 -10.85 -0.71 11.32
CA MET A 512 -11.75 -1.09 10.24
C MET A 512 -12.63 0.09 9.79
N TRP A 513 -13.25 0.77 10.75
CA TRP A 513 -14.15 1.89 10.46
C TRP A 513 -13.42 3.08 9.84
N ASP A 514 -12.30 3.49 10.42
CA ASP A 514 -11.52 4.62 9.92
C ASP A 514 -11.04 4.40 8.47
N ARG A 515 -10.51 3.21 8.17
CA ARG A 515 -10.09 2.86 6.80
C ARG A 515 -11.27 2.85 5.82
N SER A 516 -12.43 2.37 6.27
CA SER A 516 -13.63 2.31 5.43
C SER A 516 -14.22 3.70 5.17
N VAL A 517 -14.26 4.57 6.18
CA VAL A 517 -14.70 5.97 6.03
C VAL A 517 -13.77 6.74 5.08
N ILE A 518 -12.45 6.53 5.22
CA ILE A 518 -11.48 7.13 4.31
C ILE A 518 -11.71 6.64 2.86
N PHE A 519 -11.97 5.35 2.68
CA PHE A 519 -12.29 4.78 1.36
C PHE A 519 -13.56 5.42 0.78
N LEU A 520 -14.67 5.44 1.52
CA LEU A 520 -15.94 6.01 1.07
C LEU A 520 -15.82 7.49 0.73
N ARG A 521 -15.19 8.31 1.60
CA ARG A 521 -14.99 9.74 1.35
C ARG A 521 -14.13 10.00 0.11
N LYS A 522 -13.12 9.16 -0.13
CA LYS A 522 -12.19 9.34 -1.25
C LYS A 522 -12.76 8.84 -2.57
N MET A 523 -13.53 7.75 -2.55
CA MET A 523 -13.97 7.04 -3.75
C MET A 523 -15.43 7.29 -4.11
N GLY A 524 -16.31 7.55 -3.14
CA GLY A 524 -17.75 7.70 -3.36
C GLY A 524 -18.11 8.78 -4.38
N GLY A 525 -17.48 9.96 -4.29
CA GLY A 525 -17.72 11.03 -5.27
C GLY A 525 -17.26 10.68 -6.69
N VAL A 526 -16.14 9.99 -6.83
CA VAL A 526 -15.59 9.56 -8.13
C VAL A 526 -16.53 8.55 -8.80
N ILE A 527 -17.03 7.60 -7.99
CA ILE A 527 -17.94 6.54 -8.49
C ILE A 527 -19.28 7.14 -8.86
N LEU A 528 -19.84 8.04 -8.02
CA LEU A 528 -21.11 8.72 -8.31
C LEU A 528 -21.06 9.47 -9.65
N VAL A 529 -20.02 10.28 -9.88
CA VAL A 529 -19.85 11.01 -11.13
C VAL A 529 -19.69 10.03 -12.30
N GLY A 530 -18.90 8.98 -12.14
CA GLY A 530 -18.70 7.95 -13.14
C GLY A 530 -20.01 7.25 -13.53
N SER A 531 -20.82 6.84 -12.55
CA SER A 531 -22.13 6.20 -12.77
C SER A 531 -23.10 7.12 -13.50
N MET A 532 -23.16 8.40 -13.13
CA MET A 532 -23.99 9.38 -13.82
C MET A 532 -23.56 9.57 -15.29
N VAL A 533 -22.25 9.60 -15.56
CA VAL A 533 -21.74 9.72 -16.94
C VAL A 533 -22.14 8.49 -17.78
N VAL A 534 -21.95 7.27 -17.25
CA VAL A 534 -22.33 6.04 -17.96
C VAL A 534 -23.84 5.97 -18.17
N TRP A 535 -24.62 6.30 -17.15
CA TRP A 535 -26.07 6.40 -17.29
C TRP A 535 -26.45 7.38 -18.39
N PHE A 536 -25.86 8.59 -18.41
CA PHE A 536 -26.13 9.59 -19.46
C PHE A 536 -25.80 9.04 -20.87
N LEU A 537 -24.64 8.43 -21.03
CA LEU A 537 -24.21 7.84 -22.31
C LEU A 537 -25.14 6.69 -22.75
N GLY A 538 -25.71 5.92 -21.83
CA GLY A 538 -26.66 4.84 -22.09
C GLY A 538 -28.09 5.33 -22.31
N ALA A 539 -28.49 6.45 -21.66
CA ALA A 539 -29.83 7.00 -21.74
C ALA A 539 -30.08 7.86 -22.97
N PHE A 540 -29.04 8.45 -23.59
CA PHE A 540 -29.14 9.38 -24.70
C PHE A 540 -28.45 8.87 -25.97
N PRO A 541 -28.91 9.32 -27.22
CA PRO A 541 -30.10 10.11 -27.47
C PRO A 541 -31.40 9.29 -27.29
N ARG A 542 -32.45 9.92 -26.77
CA ARG A 542 -33.79 9.32 -26.70
C ARG A 542 -34.46 9.45 -28.03
N HIS A 543 -34.44 8.42 -28.85
CA HIS A 543 -35.33 8.35 -29.99
C HIS A 543 -36.66 7.74 -29.53
N PRO A 544 -37.81 8.36 -29.82
CA PRO A 544 -39.10 7.70 -29.62
C PRO A 544 -39.08 6.41 -30.45
N VAL A 545 -39.10 5.27 -29.78
CA VAL A 545 -39.35 4.01 -30.46
C VAL A 545 -40.82 4.07 -30.88
N ALA A 546 -41.07 4.31 -32.15
CA ALA A 546 -42.44 4.25 -32.69
C ALA A 546 -43.07 2.90 -32.27
N PRO A 547 -44.33 2.88 -31.80
CA PRO A 547 -44.99 1.63 -31.52
C PRO A 547 -44.88 0.77 -32.78
N ALA A 548 -44.44 -0.47 -32.64
CA ALA A 548 -44.36 -1.40 -33.75
C ALA A 548 -45.75 -1.41 -34.42
N LEU A 549 -45.81 -1.02 -35.70
CA LEU A 549 -46.98 -1.20 -36.52
C LEU A 549 -47.38 -2.66 -36.41
N GLU A 550 -48.56 -2.94 -35.87
CA GLU A 550 -49.15 -4.26 -35.94
C GLU A 550 -48.98 -4.80 -37.36
N PRO A 551 -48.45 -6.01 -37.55
CA PRO A 551 -48.38 -6.59 -38.88
C PRO A 551 -49.83 -6.80 -39.36
N ALA A 552 -50.25 -5.92 -40.27
CA ALA A 552 -51.53 -6.03 -40.94
C ALA A 552 -51.59 -7.41 -41.63
N GLY A 553 -52.50 -8.24 -41.18
CA GLY A 553 -53.00 -9.37 -41.93
C GLY A 553 -52.11 -10.62 -42.01
N ARG A 554 -52.11 -11.45 -40.99
CA ARG A 554 -51.96 -12.89 -41.22
C ARG A 554 -53.30 -13.59 -40.98
N SER A 555 -53.88 -14.02 -42.09
CA SER A 555 -55.02 -14.94 -42.12
C SER A 555 -54.80 -16.11 -41.20
N GLN A 556 -55.78 -16.34 -40.36
CA GLN A 556 -55.94 -17.56 -39.56
C GLN A 556 -56.08 -18.75 -40.49
N THR A 557 -55.06 -19.61 -40.57
CA THR A 557 -55.25 -21.02 -40.91
C THR A 557 -54.72 -21.81 -39.76
N ALA A 558 -55.67 -22.36 -39.04
CA ALA A 558 -55.44 -23.17 -37.86
C ALA A 558 -54.79 -24.52 -38.21
N LEU A 559 -53.68 -24.81 -37.52
CA LEU A 559 -53.29 -26.18 -37.19
C LEU A 559 -53.10 -26.23 -35.67
N THR A 560 -54.02 -26.89 -35.00
CA THR A 560 -54.00 -27.16 -33.55
C THR A 560 -52.87 -28.12 -33.24
N PRO A 561 -51.93 -27.77 -32.36
CA PRO A 561 -50.97 -28.75 -31.83
C PRO A 561 -51.64 -29.65 -30.78
N SER A 562 -51.17 -30.90 -30.69
CA SER A 562 -51.59 -31.95 -29.82
C SER A 562 -51.36 -31.61 -28.32
N PRO A 563 -52.22 -32.10 -27.41
CA PRO A 563 -52.18 -31.78 -25.98
C PRO A 563 -50.93 -32.28 -25.19
N ALA A 564 -50.04 -33.04 -25.81
CA ALA A 564 -48.87 -33.61 -25.17
C ALA A 564 -47.63 -32.69 -25.12
N GLU A 565 -47.56 -31.58 -25.86
CA GLU A 565 -46.46 -30.65 -25.88
C GLU A 565 -46.65 -29.42 -24.99
N LEU A 566 -47.74 -29.32 -24.28
CA LEU A 566 -48.13 -28.15 -23.47
C LEU A 566 -47.67 -28.24 -21.98
N SER A 567 -46.86 -29.25 -21.63
CA SER A 567 -46.58 -29.54 -20.21
C SER A 567 -45.22 -28.98 -19.69
N SER A 568 -44.38 -28.33 -20.50
CA SER A 568 -43.05 -27.92 -20.01
C SER A 568 -42.55 -26.51 -20.37
N ALA A 569 -43.38 -25.69 -21.01
CA ALA A 569 -43.00 -24.31 -21.28
C ALA A 569 -44.15 -23.35 -20.93
N ARG A 570 -44.07 -22.62 -19.83
CA ARG A 570 -44.92 -21.42 -19.65
C ARG A 570 -44.64 -20.44 -20.76
N PRO A 571 -45.64 -19.98 -21.55
CA PRO A 571 -45.42 -18.95 -22.57
C PRO A 571 -45.06 -17.64 -21.86
N ARG A 572 -43.95 -17.05 -22.25
CA ARG A 572 -43.60 -15.69 -21.87
C ARG A 572 -44.74 -14.74 -22.30
N SER A 573 -45.17 -13.86 -21.40
CA SER A 573 -46.14 -12.84 -21.76
C SER A 573 -45.53 -11.94 -22.85
N GLY A 574 -46.24 -11.69 -23.93
CA GLY A 574 -45.73 -10.89 -25.06
C GLY A 574 -45.23 -9.50 -24.69
N HIS A 575 -45.70 -8.96 -23.55
CA HIS A 575 -45.31 -7.66 -23.02
C HIS A 575 -43.89 -7.64 -22.44
N GLU A 576 -43.36 -8.74 -21.85
CA GLU A 576 -42.02 -8.79 -21.29
C GLU A 576 -40.93 -8.95 -22.35
N MET A 577 -41.20 -9.70 -23.41
CA MET A 577 -40.33 -9.79 -24.59
C MET A 577 -40.19 -8.43 -25.30
N GLU A 578 -41.27 -7.68 -25.44
CA GLU A 578 -41.26 -6.36 -26.01
C GLU A 578 -40.46 -5.33 -25.17
N ALA A 579 -40.54 -5.39 -23.86
CA ALA A 579 -39.80 -4.50 -22.95
C ALA A 579 -38.28 -4.70 -23.05
N SER A 580 -37.83 -5.94 -23.03
CA SER A 580 -36.42 -6.29 -23.17
C SER A 580 -35.86 -5.94 -24.56
N GLU A 581 -36.61 -6.15 -25.60
CA GLU A 581 -36.19 -5.83 -26.96
C GLU A 581 -36.15 -4.31 -27.22
N ARG A 582 -37.09 -3.55 -26.61
CA ARG A 582 -37.05 -2.08 -26.60
C ARG A 582 -35.82 -1.54 -25.84
N GLU A 583 -35.43 -2.13 -24.74
CA GLU A 583 -34.26 -1.71 -23.99
C GLU A 583 -32.96 -2.00 -24.73
N LYS A 584 -32.86 -3.15 -25.39
CA LYS A 584 -31.75 -3.49 -26.29
C LYS A 584 -31.63 -2.48 -27.42
N LEU A 585 -32.73 -2.17 -28.15
CA LEU A 585 -32.76 -1.19 -29.20
C LEU A 585 -32.40 0.24 -28.73
N ARG A 586 -32.81 0.60 -27.51
CA ARG A 586 -32.47 1.86 -26.87
C ARG A 586 -30.98 1.97 -26.63
N LEU A 587 -30.38 0.94 -25.99
CA LEU A 587 -28.93 0.88 -25.76
C LEU A 587 -28.13 0.87 -27.05
N GLU A 588 -28.59 0.14 -28.06
CA GLU A 588 -27.97 0.07 -29.38
C GLU A 588 -27.88 1.43 -30.08
N ARG A 589 -28.90 2.28 -29.90
CA ARG A 589 -28.97 3.63 -30.47
C ARG A 589 -28.37 4.72 -29.61
N SER A 590 -28.04 4.42 -28.34
CA SER A 590 -27.46 5.34 -27.39
C SER A 590 -26.03 5.77 -27.77
N TYR A 591 -25.51 6.82 -27.13
CA TYR A 591 -24.10 7.21 -27.28
C TYR A 591 -23.15 6.08 -26.89
N LEU A 592 -23.51 5.30 -25.86
CA LEU A 592 -22.73 4.15 -25.41
C LEU A 592 -22.70 3.06 -26.50
N GLY A 593 -23.83 2.73 -27.13
CA GLY A 593 -23.92 1.76 -28.22
C GLY A 593 -23.17 2.22 -29.49
N ARG A 594 -23.28 3.51 -29.84
CA ARG A 594 -22.53 4.10 -30.95
C ARG A 594 -21.02 4.03 -30.69
N LEU A 595 -20.59 4.38 -29.49
CA LEU A 595 -19.18 4.29 -29.07
C LEU A 595 -18.68 2.86 -29.15
N GLY A 596 -19.51 1.88 -28.72
CA GLY A 596 -19.16 0.46 -28.81
C GLY A 596 -18.92 0.01 -30.25
N ARG A 597 -19.77 0.44 -31.23
CA ARG A 597 -19.58 0.14 -32.65
C ARG A 597 -18.36 0.82 -33.27
N VAL A 598 -18.06 2.06 -32.86
CA VAL A 598 -16.84 2.76 -33.28
C VAL A 598 -15.59 2.07 -32.82
N ILE A 599 -15.63 1.50 -31.60
CA ILE A 599 -14.49 0.82 -30.98
C ILE A 599 -14.40 -0.65 -31.42
N GLN A 600 -15.50 -1.26 -31.85
CA GLN A 600 -15.55 -2.66 -32.28
C GLN A 600 -14.41 -3.08 -33.23
N PRO A 601 -14.01 -2.30 -34.27
CA PRO A 601 -12.91 -2.69 -35.15
C PRO A 601 -11.58 -2.94 -34.39
N ILE A 602 -11.36 -2.25 -33.26
CA ILE A 602 -10.18 -2.43 -32.41
C ILE A 602 -10.26 -3.76 -31.65
N PHE A 603 -11.47 -4.18 -31.27
CA PHE A 603 -11.74 -5.38 -30.51
C PHE A 603 -12.07 -6.62 -31.36
N ALA A 604 -12.43 -6.44 -32.61
CA ALA A 604 -12.71 -7.53 -33.55
C ALA A 604 -11.55 -8.55 -33.69
N PRO A 605 -10.25 -8.13 -33.70
CA PRO A 605 -9.12 -9.07 -33.70
C PRO A 605 -9.03 -9.94 -32.45
N LEU A 606 -9.73 -9.59 -31.36
CA LEU A 606 -9.80 -10.35 -30.11
C LEU A 606 -10.99 -11.32 -30.07
N GLY A 607 -11.83 -11.31 -31.11
CA GLY A 607 -13.06 -12.11 -31.19
C GLY A 607 -14.25 -11.50 -30.44
N PHE A 608 -14.22 -10.18 -30.15
CA PHE A 608 -15.29 -9.50 -29.42
C PHE A 608 -16.25 -8.83 -30.40
N ASP A 609 -17.54 -9.01 -30.16
CA ASP A 609 -18.59 -8.28 -30.82
C ASP A 609 -18.81 -6.88 -30.21
N TRP A 610 -19.75 -6.11 -30.79
CA TRP A 610 -20.01 -4.77 -30.29
C TRP A 610 -20.66 -4.77 -28.90
N GLN A 611 -21.50 -5.78 -28.59
CA GLN A 611 -22.12 -5.95 -27.27
C GLN A 611 -21.07 -6.15 -26.18
N THR A 612 -20.14 -7.06 -26.41
CA THR A 612 -18.99 -7.29 -25.52
C THR A 612 -18.14 -6.03 -25.38
N SER A 613 -17.92 -5.29 -26.47
CA SER A 613 -17.15 -4.03 -26.45
C SER A 613 -17.82 -2.97 -25.57
N VAL A 614 -19.15 -2.83 -25.65
CA VAL A 614 -19.93 -1.93 -24.76
C VAL A 614 -19.85 -2.38 -23.31
N ALA A 615 -20.00 -3.69 -23.04
CA ALA A 615 -19.93 -4.22 -21.68
C ALA A 615 -18.55 -3.99 -21.06
N VAL A 616 -17.46 -4.18 -21.80
CA VAL A 616 -16.10 -3.89 -21.36
C VAL A 616 -15.92 -2.39 -21.06
N LEU A 617 -16.48 -1.52 -21.89
CA LEU A 617 -16.41 -0.07 -21.69
C LEU A 617 -17.16 0.36 -20.42
N SER A 618 -18.38 -0.16 -20.20
CA SER A 618 -19.14 0.12 -18.97
C SER A 618 -18.43 -0.37 -17.70
N GLY A 619 -17.72 -1.49 -17.79
CA GLY A 619 -16.91 -2.05 -16.71
C GLY A 619 -15.70 -1.20 -16.30
N PHE A 620 -15.41 -0.09 -16.99
CA PHE A 620 -14.41 0.89 -16.54
C PHE A 620 -14.85 1.60 -15.25
N VAL A 621 -16.12 1.85 -15.08
CA VAL A 621 -16.66 2.49 -13.86
C VAL A 621 -16.59 1.51 -12.70
N ALA A 622 -17.20 0.34 -12.85
CA ALA A 622 -17.16 -0.76 -11.90
C ALA A 622 -17.21 -2.10 -12.65
N LYS A 623 -16.39 -3.05 -12.25
CA LYS A 623 -16.21 -4.33 -12.99
C LYS A 623 -17.46 -5.20 -12.98
N GLU A 624 -18.26 -5.07 -11.95
CA GLU A 624 -19.52 -5.79 -11.77
C GLU A 624 -20.55 -5.43 -12.85
N ILE A 625 -20.51 -4.20 -13.36
CA ILE A 625 -21.42 -3.70 -14.40
C ILE A 625 -21.25 -4.47 -15.71
N VAL A 626 -20.10 -5.11 -15.95
CA VAL A 626 -19.88 -5.93 -17.15
C VAL A 626 -20.95 -7.02 -17.29
N VAL A 627 -21.25 -7.74 -16.22
CA VAL A 627 -22.22 -8.85 -16.24
C VAL A 627 -23.63 -8.36 -16.48
N SER A 628 -24.05 -7.30 -15.77
CA SER A 628 -25.38 -6.72 -15.96
C SER A 628 -25.55 -6.11 -17.35
N THR A 629 -24.52 -5.45 -17.88
CA THR A 629 -24.55 -4.91 -19.26
C THR A 629 -24.63 -6.03 -20.28
N LEU A 630 -23.91 -7.14 -20.11
CA LEU A 630 -24.05 -8.33 -20.96
C LEU A 630 -25.47 -8.90 -20.86
N GLY A 631 -26.06 -8.96 -19.67
CA GLY A 631 -27.44 -9.40 -19.47
C GLY A 631 -28.43 -8.59 -20.30
N VAL A 632 -28.35 -7.27 -20.21
CA VAL A 632 -29.25 -6.37 -20.97
C VAL A 632 -29.03 -6.47 -22.48
N LEU A 633 -27.74 -6.46 -22.93
CA LEU A 633 -27.40 -6.40 -24.37
C LEU A 633 -27.72 -7.73 -25.12
N TYR A 634 -27.62 -8.85 -24.43
CA TYR A 634 -28.00 -10.15 -25.01
C TYR A 634 -29.48 -10.51 -24.77
N ALA A 635 -30.27 -9.55 -24.22
CA ALA A 635 -31.71 -9.69 -24.03
C ALA A 635 -32.08 -10.92 -23.16
N ALA A 636 -31.31 -11.18 -22.13
CA ALA A 636 -31.59 -12.19 -21.14
C ALA A 636 -32.67 -11.69 -20.16
N GLY A 637 -33.83 -11.32 -20.65
CA GLY A 637 -34.99 -11.00 -19.82
C GLY A 637 -35.57 -12.29 -19.26
N SER A 638 -35.56 -12.47 -17.93
CA SER A 638 -36.29 -13.51 -17.25
C SER A 638 -36.59 -13.11 -15.81
N ASP A 639 -37.76 -13.52 -15.34
CA ASP A 639 -38.19 -13.35 -13.97
C ASP A 639 -37.40 -14.27 -13.02
N GLY A 640 -36.84 -13.71 -11.95
CA GLY A 640 -36.39 -14.42 -10.77
C GLY A 640 -35.16 -15.32 -10.97
N ASN A 641 -35.10 -16.44 -10.29
CA ASN A 641 -33.95 -17.34 -10.11
C ASN A 641 -33.24 -17.86 -11.39
N ASP A 642 -33.80 -17.62 -12.59
CA ASP A 642 -33.30 -18.13 -13.88
C ASP A 642 -32.51 -17.13 -14.74
N GLU A 643 -32.31 -15.88 -14.28
CA GLU A 643 -31.63 -14.82 -15.05
C GLU A 643 -30.22 -15.22 -15.54
N ASN A 644 -29.45 -15.86 -14.67
CA ASN A 644 -28.11 -16.33 -14.99
C ASN A 644 -28.12 -17.45 -16.06
N GLU A 645 -29.12 -18.31 -16.05
CA GLU A 645 -29.22 -19.40 -17.01
C GLU A 645 -29.71 -18.94 -18.39
N ALA A 646 -30.59 -17.94 -18.40
CA ALA A 646 -31.03 -17.28 -19.63
C ALA A 646 -29.86 -16.54 -20.30
N LEU A 647 -29.05 -15.80 -19.53
CA LEU A 647 -27.85 -15.14 -20.05
C LEU A 647 -26.83 -16.14 -20.61
N ARG A 648 -26.59 -17.27 -19.93
CA ARG A 648 -25.71 -18.33 -20.41
C ARG A 648 -26.19 -18.92 -21.75
N ARG A 649 -27.50 -19.14 -21.89
CA ARG A 649 -28.10 -19.62 -23.16
C ARG A 649 -27.93 -18.58 -24.28
N ALA A 650 -28.18 -17.31 -23.99
CA ALA A 650 -28.03 -16.22 -24.93
C ALA A 650 -26.57 -16.02 -25.40
N LEU A 651 -25.61 -16.11 -24.48
CA LEU A 651 -24.18 -16.06 -24.80
C LEU A 651 -23.72 -17.22 -25.69
N ARG A 652 -24.25 -18.44 -25.47
CA ARG A 652 -23.98 -19.57 -26.38
C ARG A 652 -24.60 -19.37 -27.76
N ALA A 653 -25.79 -18.78 -27.83
CA ALA A 653 -26.48 -18.50 -29.08
C ALA A 653 -25.89 -17.32 -29.88
N SER A 654 -25.09 -16.45 -29.24
CA SER A 654 -24.46 -15.26 -29.87
C SER A 654 -23.31 -15.59 -30.84
N GLY A 655 -22.86 -16.86 -30.87
CA GLY A 655 -21.70 -17.26 -31.68
C GLY A 655 -20.34 -17.00 -30.99
N MET A 656 -20.33 -16.57 -29.72
CA MET A 656 -19.10 -16.45 -28.95
C MET A 656 -18.44 -17.83 -28.78
N THR A 657 -17.17 -17.94 -29.16
CA THR A 657 -16.41 -19.20 -29.00
C THR A 657 -15.82 -19.32 -27.60
N PRO A 658 -15.54 -20.54 -27.09
CA PRO A 658 -14.82 -20.74 -25.83
C PRO A 658 -13.48 -19.99 -25.78
N LEU A 659 -12.79 -19.88 -26.91
CA LEU A 659 -11.54 -19.16 -27.05
C LEU A 659 -11.74 -17.64 -26.90
N ALA A 660 -12.80 -17.08 -27.48
CA ALA A 660 -13.17 -15.68 -27.32
C ALA A 660 -13.56 -15.37 -25.85
N ALA A 661 -14.29 -16.29 -25.20
CA ALA A 661 -14.64 -16.16 -23.79
C ALA A 661 -13.38 -16.17 -22.88
N TYR A 662 -12.40 -17.03 -23.14
CA TYR A 662 -11.13 -17.04 -22.42
C TYR A 662 -10.32 -15.76 -22.67
N ALA A 663 -10.26 -15.29 -23.92
CA ALA A 663 -9.61 -14.02 -24.26
C ALA A 663 -10.29 -12.83 -23.56
N LEU A 664 -11.62 -12.85 -23.45
CA LEU A 664 -12.37 -11.83 -22.72
C LEU A 664 -12.06 -11.86 -21.22
N MET A 665 -11.99 -13.03 -20.60
CA MET A 665 -11.58 -13.15 -19.19
C MET A 665 -10.17 -12.60 -18.97
N ALA A 666 -9.21 -12.91 -19.84
CA ALA A 666 -7.84 -12.39 -19.79
C ALA A 666 -7.79 -10.88 -20.03
N PHE A 667 -8.64 -10.36 -20.93
CA PHE A 667 -8.79 -8.92 -21.12
C PHE A 667 -9.34 -8.24 -19.86
N VAL A 668 -10.41 -8.77 -19.26
CA VAL A 668 -11.02 -8.25 -18.03
C VAL A 668 -10.04 -8.30 -16.85
N LEU A 669 -9.14 -9.30 -16.82
CA LEU A 669 -8.05 -9.38 -15.83
C LEU A 669 -7.12 -8.18 -15.92
N THR A 670 -6.71 -7.77 -17.11
CA THR A 670 -5.55 -6.89 -17.30
C THR A 670 -5.89 -5.47 -17.71
N TYR A 671 -7.11 -5.23 -18.27
CA TYR A 671 -7.48 -3.90 -18.75
C TYR A 671 -7.63 -2.86 -17.63
N VAL A 672 -7.77 -1.61 -18.02
CA VAL A 672 -7.83 -0.45 -17.14
C VAL A 672 -8.58 -0.78 -15.83
N PRO A 673 -7.98 -0.54 -14.67
CA PRO A 673 -8.64 -0.77 -13.38
C PRO A 673 -9.88 0.13 -13.23
N CYS A 674 -10.80 -0.22 -12.33
CA CYS A 674 -12.00 0.59 -12.10
C CYS A 674 -11.65 2.04 -11.73
N LEU A 675 -12.60 2.95 -11.95
CA LEU A 675 -12.42 4.39 -11.74
C LEU A 675 -11.93 4.73 -10.33
N ALA A 676 -12.41 3.98 -9.32
CA ALA A 676 -11.93 4.09 -7.93
C ALA A 676 -10.42 3.79 -7.81
N THR A 677 -9.94 2.77 -8.50
CA THR A 677 -8.52 2.41 -8.51
C THR A 677 -7.66 3.47 -9.20
N VAL A 678 -8.11 4.00 -10.33
CA VAL A 678 -7.44 5.10 -11.04
C VAL A 678 -7.36 6.35 -10.14
N GLY A 679 -8.44 6.66 -9.41
CA GLY A 679 -8.47 7.72 -8.41
C GLY A 679 -7.47 7.50 -7.27
N ALA A 680 -7.33 6.26 -6.79
CA ALA A 680 -6.33 5.89 -5.78
C ALA A 680 -4.90 6.06 -6.32
N ILE A 681 -4.61 5.58 -7.54
CA ILE A 681 -3.31 5.77 -8.21
C ILE A 681 -2.96 7.27 -8.30
N ARG A 682 -3.91 8.10 -8.74
CA ARG A 682 -3.70 9.54 -8.87
C ARG A 682 -3.35 10.21 -7.54
N ARG A 683 -3.98 9.76 -6.45
CA ARG A 683 -3.76 10.32 -5.11
C ARG A 683 -2.44 9.83 -4.50
N GLU A 684 -2.16 8.53 -4.58
CA GLU A 684 -0.98 7.95 -3.93
C GLU A 684 0.33 8.26 -4.67
N THR A 685 0.28 8.44 -6.00
CA THR A 685 1.46 8.88 -6.78
C THR A 685 1.61 10.39 -6.86
N ASN A 686 0.57 11.16 -6.52
CA ASN A 686 0.47 12.60 -6.74
C ASN A 686 0.91 13.07 -8.14
N SER A 687 0.79 12.20 -9.16
CA SER A 687 1.31 12.42 -10.50
C SER A 687 0.28 12.08 -11.58
N ARG A 688 -0.05 13.05 -12.46
CA ARG A 688 -0.88 12.80 -13.64
C ARG A 688 -0.17 11.87 -14.63
N LYS A 689 1.17 11.97 -14.72
CA LYS A 689 1.98 11.15 -15.64
C LYS A 689 1.91 9.67 -15.28
N TRP A 690 2.12 9.32 -14.01
CA TRP A 690 2.02 7.93 -13.56
C TRP A 690 0.61 7.35 -13.67
N THR A 691 -0.41 8.18 -13.43
CA THR A 691 -1.81 7.76 -13.62
C THR A 691 -2.10 7.46 -15.09
N ALA A 692 -1.75 8.38 -15.99
CA ALA A 692 -1.93 8.18 -17.44
C ALA A 692 -1.12 6.98 -17.95
N PHE A 693 0.12 6.83 -17.50
CA PHE A 693 0.95 5.67 -17.83
C PHE A 693 0.31 4.36 -17.38
N SER A 694 -0.22 4.31 -16.14
CA SER A 694 -0.91 3.11 -15.62
C SER A 694 -2.10 2.72 -16.49
N VAL A 695 -2.94 3.68 -16.88
CA VAL A 695 -4.10 3.44 -17.75
C VAL A 695 -3.65 2.98 -19.13
N ALA A 696 -2.67 3.65 -19.72
CA ALA A 696 -2.20 3.32 -21.08
C ALA A 696 -1.56 1.93 -21.15
N TYR A 697 -0.65 1.59 -20.21
CA TYR A 697 0.03 0.31 -20.28
C TYR A 697 -0.92 -0.87 -19.96
N THR A 698 -1.85 -0.72 -19.00
CA THR A 698 -2.80 -1.79 -18.69
C THR A 698 -3.76 -2.05 -19.86
N LEU A 699 -4.21 -1.00 -20.57
CA LEU A 699 -5.04 -1.15 -21.75
C LEU A 699 -4.26 -1.83 -22.89
N THR A 700 -3.02 -1.40 -23.15
CA THR A 700 -2.17 -2.00 -24.17
C THR A 700 -1.87 -3.47 -23.84
N LEU A 701 -1.52 -3.76 -22.58
CA LEU A 701 -1.24 -5.11 -22.11
C LEU A 701 -2.46 -6.02 -22.27
N ALA A 702 -3.65 -5.52 -21.92
CA ALA A 702 -4.90 -6.26 -22.06
C ALA A 702 -5.19 -6.62 -23.51
N TRP A 703 -5.00 -5.67 -24.41
CA TRP A 703 -5.18 -5.91 -25.84
C TRP A 703 -4.19 -6.94 -26.38
N VAL A 704 -2.89 -6.78 -26.04
CA VAL A 704 -1.83 -7.70 -26.50
C VAL A 704 -2.06 -9.11 -25.95
N VAL A 705 -2.36 -9.26 -24.67
CA VAL A 705 -2.60 -10.57 -24.05
C VAL A 705 -3.81 -11.26 -24.66
N ALA A 706 -4.92 -10.56 -24.80
CA ALA A 706 -6.14 -11.11 -25.41
C ALA A 706 -5.92 -11.47 -26.89
N PHE A 707 -5.17 -10.63 -27.63
CA PHE A 707 -4.80 -10.88 -29.02
C PHE A 707 -3.94 -12.15 -29.16
N VAL A 708 -2.91 -12.27 -28.36
CA VAL A 708 -2.03 -13.47 -28.37
C VAL A 708 -2.83 -14.72 -28.04
N ILE A 709 -3.73 -14.67 -27.04
CA ILE A 709 -4.57 -15.80 -26.68
C ILE A 709 -5.51 -16.16 -27.81
N TYR A 710 -6.25 -15.17 -28.36
CA TYR A 710 -7.25 -15.45 -29.38
C TYR A 710 -6.65 -15.87 -30.72
N GLN A 711 -5.69 -15.10 -31.25
CA GLN A 711 -5.05 -15.43 -32.53
C GLN A 711 -4.13 -16.66 -32.41
N GLY A 712 -3.38 -16.77 -31.31
CA GLY A 712 -2.55 -17.96 -31.03
C GLY A 712 -3.40 -19.22 -30.91
N GLY A 713 -4.54 -19.17 -30.20
CA GLY A 713 -5.47 -20.29 -30.10
C GLY A 713 -6.07 -20.70 -31.45
N ARG A 714 -6.41 -19.73 -32.30
CA ARG A 714 -6.88 -20.01 -33.66
C ARG A 714 -5.83 -20.70 -34.53
N LEU A 715 -4.57 -20.27 -34.44
CA LEU A 715 -3.47 -20.90 -35.17
C LEU A 715 -3.22 -22.36 -34.75
N VAL A 716 -3.52 -22.70 -33.50
CA VAL A 716 -3.38 -24.05 -32.95
C VAL A 716 -4.67 -24.89 -33.17
N GLY A 717 -5.73 -24.30 -33.77
CA GLY A 717 -6.97 -25.02 -34.05
C GLY A 717 -7.96 -25.13 -32.89
N LEU A 718 -7.83 -24.24 -31.88
CA LEU A 718 -8.74 -24.16 -30.73
C LEU A 718 -9.93 -23.21 -30.93
N GLY A 719 -10.11 -22.66 -32.15
CA GLY A 719 -11.14 -21.68 -32.44
C GLY A 719 -12.38 -22.22 -33.13
#